data_e35b68d36dbbcc9b321dc6c34e575511
#
_entry.id   e35b68d36dbbcc9b321dc6c34e575511
#
_cell.length_a   1.000
_cell.length_b   1.000
_cell.length_c   1.000
_cell.angle_alpha   90.00
_cell.angle_beta   90.00
_cell.angle_gamma   90.00
#
_symmetry.space_group_name_H-M   'P 1'
#
loop_
_entity.id
_entity.type
_entity.pdbx_description
1 polymer ?
#
loop_
_entity_poly.entity_id
_entity_poly.type
_entity_poly.pdbx_seq_one_letter_code
_entity_poly.pdbx_strand_id
1 'polypeptide(L)'
;MGGAYGTVNQNDFIDNYFGNITASANLSRAYPPMPIRANNPVSVDKEKLGRLLFFDPILSGDNTISCAHCHHPDLGFTDNRALSMGQGGSGIGQDRNGGQILRRGSPTIWNSAYNHLQFWDGRADDLEHQASFPIQDMKEMGQDKDELVQELLQVPEYVKLFDEVFGNSAGPALTFENVTFAIAVFERTIIANNSRFDKYALGDHLALSKSERHGLNLFRSLKTRCFECHNFPTFNNPDFKVVGVPDINDQEPDLGRAEIAGKGYERAFKVPTLRNIALTAPYMHNGVFQTLDEVIDFYAAGGGAAHGFKPATLDDKIRKFELSNEERQDMVAFLHALTDETNKPVIPDKVPSGLPVVPSLENQSFELAAHVKEFEKPEQVNLKRAGQRIIVGPSNKIQDGIEMAQAGDTVMVMAGEYSETLMIDKSNITIMGQKKNNAWPILNGQNKLPDAAVGTGSNIEINGFVIKDYTANGLMLNRSKAVTFRNIHCDKTGLYGIYPVECVGVLVEQCSVTGISDAGIYVGQSKDIVVRNNIAYGNVTGIEIENSVNALVENNEVYDNAGGILVFLLPNNPSKVSINCKIINNYIYNNNHVNFGEPGSIVSNVPQGTGLMVMAGDSVEVTGNRFYDNQSFGAAVIGLDLFFGKDYVYDVDPIPDACWVHNNDYKNNGYEPAKIVVESGLDGADLLWDVTGYTNNWHEKNVSSIPPILPDKDWSWITRKTNYRLWRLLFNLFG
;
A
#
# COMPACT_ATOMS: atom_id res chain seq x y z
N MET A 1 9.78 -19.37 -25.75
CA MET A 1 8.38 -19.82 -25.63
C MET A 1 7.66 -18.70 -24.94
N GLY A 2 6.82 -17.91 -25.66
CA GLY A 2 6.11 -16.78 -25.08
C GLY A 2 4.99 -17.28 -24.14
N GLY A 3 5.16 -17.06 -22.87
CA GLY A 3 4.06 -17.16 -21.92
C GLY A 3 3.05 -16.06 -22.23
N ALA A 4 1.80 -16.42 -22.44
CA ALA A 4 0.73 -15.48 -22.62
C ALA A 4 0.53 -14.72 -21.29
N TYR A 5 1.11 -13.53 -21.19
CA TYR A 5 0.66 -12.52 -20.23
C TYR A 5 -0.77 -12.17 -20.65
N GLY A 6 -1.73 -12.43 -19.79
CA GLY A 6 -3.09 -11.95 -20.01
C GLY A 6 -2.99 -10.43 -20.17
N THR A 7 -3.14 -9.95 -21.39
CA THR A 7 -3.18 -8.53 -21.68
C THR A 7 -4.41 -7.96 -20.99
N VAL A 8 -4.22 -7.45 -19.78
CA VAL A 8 -5.19 -6.51 -19.19
C VAL A 8 -5.28 -5.37 -20.21
N ASN A 9 -6.48 -5.09 -20.72
CA ASN A 9 -6.66 -3.95 -21.58
C ASN A 9 -6.19 -2.72 -20.79
N GLN A 10 -5.11 -2.07 -21.21
CA GLN A 10 -4.53 -0.94 -20.48
C GLN A 10 -5.56 0.16 -20.21
N ASN A 11 -6.47 0.41 -21.15
CA ASN A 11 -7.54 1.39 -20.96
C ASN A 11 -8.51 0.98 -19.85
N ASP A 12 -8.92 -0.29 -19.82
CA ASP A 12 -9.81 -0.81 -18.76
C ASP A 12 -9.13 -0.77 -17.39
N PHE A 13 -7.83 -1.05 -17.33
CA PHE A 13 -7.06 -0.91 -16.09
C PHE A 13 -6.98 0.55 -15.64
N ILE A 14 -6.65 1.48 -16.55
CA ILE A 14 -6.55 2.92 -16.27
C ILE A 14 -7.88 3.46 -15.76
N ASP A 15 -8.97 3.14 -16.44
CA ASP A 15 -10.29 3.62 -16.06
C ASP A 15 -10.77 3.04 -14.73
N ASN A 16 -10.50 1.77 -14.47
CA ASN A 16 -10.85 1.13 -13.20
C ASN A 16 -9.96 1.60 -12.04
N TYR A 17 -8.64 1.64 -12.22
CA TYR A 17 -7.71 2.05 -11.18
C TYR A 17 -7.89 3.52 -10.79
N PHE A 18 -7.82 4.42 -11.78
CA PHE A 18 -7.93 5.86 -11.52
C PHE A 18 -9.37 6.33 -11.28
N GLY A 19 -10.37 5.64 -11.84
CA GLY A 19 -11.77 5.87 -11.54
C GLY A 19 -12.09 5.63 -10.06
N ASN A 20 -11.55 4.58 -9.48
CA ASN A 20 -11.69 4.28 -8.05
C ASN A 20 -10.98 5.32 -7.16
N ILE A 21 -9.82 5.85 -7.57
CA ILE A 21 -9.15 6.95 -6.85
C ILE A 21 -10.02 8.21 -6.84
N THR A 22 -10.71 8.51 -7.94
CA THR A 22 -11.53 9.73 -8.06
C THR A 22 -12.87 9.64 -7.33
N ALA A 23 -13.41 8.45 -7.13
CA ALA A 23 -14.67 8.25 -6.43
C ALA A 23 -14.58 8.45 -4.92
N SER A 24 -13.40 8.32 -4.34
CA SER A 24 -13.17 8.52 -2.91
C SER A 24 -12.07 9.54 -2.66
N ALA A 25 -12.46 10.80 -2.58
CA ALA A 25 -11.58 11.91 -2.25
C ALA A 25 -11.15 11.93 -0.77
N ASN A 26 -10.90 10.80 -0.15
CA ASN A 26 -10.47 10.70 1.24
C ASN A 26 -9.84 9.32 1.48
N LEU A 27 -9.27 9.09 2.66
CA LEU A 27 -8.82 7.79 3.19
C LEU A 27 -9.85 6.64 3.02
N SER A 28 -11.11 6.98 2.71
CA SER A 28 -12.16 6.04 2.37
C SER A 28 -12.05 5.60 0.91
N ARG A 29 -11.16 4.65 0.62
CA ARG A 29 -11.50 3.74 -0.45
C ARG A 29 -12.84 3.10 -0.08
N ALA A 30 -13.79 3.12 -1.01
CA ALA A 30 -14.91 2.20 -0.89
C ALA A 30 -14.32 0.79 -0.70
N TYR A 31 -14.90 0.01 0.20
CA TYR A 31 -14.53 -1.39 0.30
C TYR A 31 -14.59 -2.02 -1.08
N PRO A 32 -13.64 -2.89 -1.43
CA PRO A 32 -13.74 -3.62 -2.69
C PRO A 32 -15.07 -4.38 -2.73
N PRO A 33 -15.60 -4.67 -3.93
CA PRO A 33 -16.77 -5.55 -4.03
C PRO A 33 -16.50 -6.83 -3.23
N MET A 34 -17.49 -7.24 -2.40
CA MET A 34 -17.35 -8.44 -1.61
C MET A 34 -17.14 -9.65 -2.51
N PRO A 35 -16.12 -10.46 -2.31
CA PRO A 35 -15.91 -11.69 -3.06
C PRO A 35 -17.03 -12.68 -2.79
N ILE A 36 -17.81 -13.00 -3.81
CA ILE A 36 -18.92 -13.97 -3.75
C ILE A 36 -18.66 -15.06 -4.78
N ARG A 37 -18.66 -16.31 -4.33
CA ARG A 37 -18.51 -17.45 -5.23
C ARG A 37 -19.76 -17.59 -6.12
N ALA A 38 -19.57 -17.75 -7.42
CA ALA A 38 -20.69 -17.75 -8.39
C ALA A 38 -21.76 -18.83 -8.10
N ASN A 39 -21.33 -19.99 -7.58
CA ASN A 39 -22.23 -21.09 -7.20
C ASN A 39 -22.70 -21.01 -5.73
N ASN A 40 -22.29 -19.98 -4.98
CA ASN A 40 -22.73 -19.75 -3.61
C ASN A 40 -23.22 -18.29 -3.39
N PRO A 41 -24.30 -17.84 -4.03
CA PRO A 41 -24.84 -16.50 -3.83
C PRO A 41 -25.32 -16.34 -2.38
N VAL A 42 -25.17 -15.12 -1.87
CA VAL A 42 -25.64 -14.75 -0.52
C VAL A 42 -27.16 -14.65 -0.51
N SER A 43 -27.79 -15.22 0.54
CA SER A 43 -29.20 -15.02 0.86
C SER A 43 -29.39 -14.97 2.38
N VAL A 44 -30.46 -14.32 2.83
CA VAL A 44 -30.78 -14.19 4.26
C VAL A 44 -31.00 -15.54 4.93
N ASP A 45 -31.66 -16.49 4.24
CA ASP A 45 -31.95 -17.79 4.82
C ASP A 45 -30.70 -18.66 4.89
N LYS A 46 -29.77 -18.52 3.91
CA LYS A 46 -28.47 -19.20 3.94
C LYS A 46 -27.58 -18.62 5.05
N GLU A 47 -27.59 -17.31 5.26
CA GLU A 47 -26.90 -16.65 6.39
C GLU A 47 -27.40 -17.19 7.73
N LYS A 48 -28.72 -17.28 7.92
CA LYS A 48 -29.33 -17.84 9.15
C LYS A 48 -28.91 -19.29 9.39
N LEU A 49 -28.97 -20.12 8.35
CA LEU A 49 -28.50 -21.51 8.43
C LEU A 49 -27.02 -21.57 8.79
N GLY A 50 -26.18 -20.79 8.11
CA GLY A 50 -24.74 -20.71 8.39
C GLY A 50 -24.44 -20.26 9.81
N ARG A 51 -25.19 -19.29 10.33
CA ARG A 51 -25.07 -18.85 11.74
C ARG A 51 -25.41 -19.99 12.71
N LEU A 52 -26.47 -20.74 12.50
CA LEU A 52 -26.81 -21.86 13.36
C LEU A 52 -25.71 -22.94 13.36
N LEU A 53 -25.20 -23.30 12.17
CA LEU A 53 -24.12 -24.24 12.02
C LEU A 53 -22.82 -23.76 12.72
N PHE A 54 -22.46 -22.50 12.55
CA PHE A 54 -21.25 -21.90 13.14
C PHE A 54 -21.22 -22.04 14.67
N PHE A 55 -22.39 -21.98 15.33
CA PHE A 55 -22.52 -22.10 16.78
C PHE A 55 -22.85 -23.50 17.28
N ASP A 56 -23.08 -24.46 16.37
CA ASP A 56 -23.53 -25.80 16.75
C ASP A 56 -22.36 -26.80 16.91
N PRO A 57 -22.17 -27.39 18.12
CA PRO A 57 -21.13 -28.39 18.35
C PRO A 57 -21.31 -29.69 17.56
N ILE A 58 -22.45 -29.95 16.91
CA ILE A 58 -22.66 -31.11 16.03
C ILE A 58 -21.64 -31.19 14.89
N LEU A 59 -20.97 -30.07 14.58
CA LEU A 59 -19.92 -30.03 13.58
C LEU A 59 -18.60 -30.68 14.02
N SER A 60 -18.47 -31.12 15.27
CA SER A 60 -17.28 -31.83 15.78
C SER A 60 -17.56 -33.31 16.08
N GLY A 61 -16.56 -34.16 15.89
CA GLY A 61 -16.67 -35.60 16.04
C GLY A 61 -17.02 -36.05 17.46
N ASP A 62 -16.79 -35.23 18.48
CA ASP A 62 -17.16 -35.52 19.87
C ASP A 62 -18.34 -34.64 20.35
N ASN A 63 -18.92 -33.82 19.48
CA ASN A 63 -20.04 -32.93 19.77
C ASN A 63 -19.77 -31.91 20.91
N THR A 64 -18.51 -31.53 21.12
CA THR A 64 -18.10 -30.61 22.20
C THR A 64 -17.61 -29.24 21.76
N ILE A 65 -17.26 -29.08 20.48
CA ILE A 65 -16.69 -27.83 19.96
C ILE A 65 -17.40 -27.39 18.68
N SER A 66 -17.71 -26.11 18.60
CA SER A 66 -18.19 -25.42 17.40
C SER A 66 -17.16 -24.39 16.91
N CYS A 67 -17.36 -23.80 15.72
CA CYS A 67 -16.50 -22.72 15.22
C CYS A 67 -16.37 -21.57 16.22
N ALA A 68 -17.47 -21.26 16.94
CA ALA A 68 -17.52 -20.19 17.94
C ALA A 68 -16.66 -20.44 19.19
N HIS A 69 -16.12 -21.63 19.41
CA HIS A 69 -15.18 -21.87 20.51
C HIS A 69 -13.79 -21.29 20.23
N CYS A 70 -13.36 -21.29 18.95
CA CYS A 70 -12.10 -20.70 18.51
C CYS A 70 -12.28 -19.29 17.92
N HIS A 71 -13.51 -18.95 17.48
CA HIS A 71 -13.86 -17.67 16.92
C HIS A 71 -15.05 -17.06 17.68
N HIS A 72 -14.80 -16.72 18.97
CA HIS A 72 -15.87 -16.23 19.84
C HIS A 72 -16.20 -14.76 19.56
N PRO A 73 -17.47 -14.40 19.32
CA PRO A 73 -17.84 -13.00 19.01
C PRO A 73 -17.37 -11.97 20.04
N ASP A 74 -17.49 -12.29 21.34
CA ASP A 74 -17.11 -11.38 22.43
C ASP A 74 -15.58 -11.34 22.66
N LEU A 75 -14.79 -12.13 21.95
CA LEU A 75 -13.33 -12.14 21.97
C LEU A 75 -12.73 -11.68 20.64
N GLY A 76 -13.43 -10.80 19.91
CA GLY A 76 -12.97 -10.31 18.60
C GLY A 76 -12.90 -11.38 17.52
N PHE A 77 -13.70 -12.45 17.64
CA PHE A 77 -13.65 -13.64 16.80
C PHE A 77 -12.29 -14.36 16.81
N THR A 78 -11.64 -14.36 17.96
CA THR A 78 -10.51 -15.23 18.32
C THR A 78 -10.89 -16.06 19.55
N ASP A 79 -9.95 -16.81 20.12
CA ASP A 79 -10.10 -17.45 21.42
C ASP A 79 -9.21 -16.81 22.51
N ASN A 80 -8.57 -15.67 22.22
CA ASN A 80 -7.63 -14.96 23.11
C ASN A 80 -6.51 -15.86 23.67
N ARG A 81 -6.07 -16.87 22.93
CA ARG A 81 -5.00 -17.79 23.27
C ARG A 81 -3.82 -17.63 22.32
N ALA A 82 -2.63 -17.78 22.84
CA ALA A 82 -1.42 -17.81 22.00
C ALA A 82 -1.49 -18.94 20.96
N LEU A 83 -1.90 -20.12 21.40
CA LEU A 83 -2.18 -21.29 20.59
C LEU A 83 -3.59 -21.78 20.90
N SER A 84 -4.40 -21.92 19.89
CA SER A 84 -5.78 -22.37 20.05
C SER A 84 -5.88 -23.81 20.53
N MET A 85 -7.03 -24.17 21.07
CA MET A 85 -7.29 -25.49 21.63
C MET A 85 -8.52 -26.12 20.99
N GLY A 86 -8.31 -27.23 20.28
CA GLY A 86 -9.34 -27.98 19.58
C GLY A 86 -10.16 -28.93 20.46
N GLN A 87 -10.62 -30.05 19.86
CA GLN A 87 -11.51 -31.02 20.50
C GLN A 87 -10.96 -31.62 21.79
N GLY A 88 -11.86 -32.15 22.62
CA GLY A 88 -11.55 -32.73 23.94
C GLY A 88 -11.38 -31.67 25.02
N GLY A 89 -11.40 -30.36 24.69
CA GLY A 89 -11.30 -29.27 25.65
C GLY A 89 -12.66 -28.85 26.23
N SER A 90 -12.64 -28.24 27.41
CA SER A 90 -13.78 -27.61 28.07
C SER A 90 -13.48 -26.16 28.43
N GLY A 91 -14.51 -25.31 28.47
CA GLY A 91 -14.39 -23.88 28.72
C GLY A 91 -14.23 -23.06 27.43
N ILE A 92 -14.08 -21.74 27.59
CA ILE A 92 -14.00 -20.76 26.50
C ILE A 92 -12.80 -19.86 26.71
N GLY A 93 -12.20 -19.42 25.61
CA GLY A 93 -11.09 -18.46 25.64
C GLY A 93 -9.89 -18.98 26.45
N GLN A 94 -9.34 -18.16 27.31
CA GLN A 94 -8.17 -18.51 28.14
C GLN A 94 -8.49 -19.58 29.17
N ASP A 95 -9.75 -19.73 29.59
CA ASP A 95 -10.19 -20.77 30.53
C ASP A 95 -10.38 -22.14 29.90
N ARG A 96 -10.28 -22.26 28.56
CA ARG A 96 -10.38 -23.54 27.87
C ARG A 96 -9.17 -24.40 28.18
N ASN A 97 -9.43 -25.66 28.60
CA ASN A 97 -8.39 -26.61 28.99
C ASN A 97 -8.73 -28.05 28.59
N GLY A 98 -7.73 -28.93 28.61
CA GLY A 98 -7.90 -30.37 28.39
C GLY A 98 -7.93 -30.82 26.92
N GLY A 99 -8.05 -29.89 25.96
CA GLY A 99 -8.13 -30.21 24.54
C GLY A 99 -6.77 -30.29 23.83
N GLN A 100 -6.82 -30.59 22.54
CA GLN A 100 -5.64 -30.63 21.65
C GLN A 100 -5.11 -29.21 21.43
N ILE A 101 -3.85 -28.96 21.72
CA ILE A 101 -3.22 -27.67 21.44
C ILE A 101 -2.85 -27.61 19.96
N LEU A 102 -3.29 -26.56 19.29
CA LEU A 102 -2.99 -26.31 17.90
C LEU A 102 -1.64 -25.60 17.75
N ARG A 103 -1.11 -25.60 16.54
CA ARG A 103 0.20 -25.02 16.22
C ARG A 103 0.17 -23.48 16.18
N ARG A 104 -1.00 -22.88 15.92
CA ARG A 104 -1.21 -21.43 15.75
C ARG A 104 -2.43 -20.95 16.52
N GLY A 105 -2.44 -19.69 16.88
CA GLY A 105 -3.63 -19.01 17.37
C GLY A 105 -4.67 -18.82 16.27
N SER A 106 -5.95 -18.83 16.63
CA SER A 106 -7.06 -18.56 15.71
C SER A 106 -7.01 -17.11 15.23
N PRO A 107 -6.88 -16.85 13.92
CA PRO A 107 -7.00 -15.49 13.40
C PRO A 107 -8.44 -15.01 13.55
N THR A 108 -8.62 -13.71 13.72
CA THR A 108 -9.95 -13.13 13.65
C THR A 108 -10.62 -13.40 12.31
N ILE A 109 -11.94 -13.63 12.33
CA ILE A 109 -12.74 -13.71 11.10
C ILE A 109 -13.42 -12.38 10.73
N TRP A 110 -13.19 -11.29 11.49
CA TRP A 110 -13.58 -9.96 11.06
C TRP A 110 -12.98 -9.67 9.67
N ASN A 111 -13.82 -9.28 8.74
CA ASN A 111 -13.46 -8.95 7.35
C ASN A 111 -12.74 -10.07 6.59
N SER A 112 -12.82 -11.34 7.05
CA SER A 112 -12.20 -12.50 6.39
C SER A 112 -12.66 -12.67 4.95
N ALA A 113 -13.86 -12.23 4.60
CA ALA A 113 -14.39 -12.20 3.24
C ALA A 113 -13.51 -11.42 2.24
N TYR A 114 -12.71 -10.47 2.71
CA TYR A 114 -11.79 -9.66 1.89
C TYR A 114 -10.36 -10.23 1.84
N ASN A 115 -10.10 -11.33 2.51
CA ASN A 115 -8.83 -12.03 2.35
C ASN A 115 -8.80 -12.74 0.99
N HIS A 116 -7.70 -12.62 0.29
CA HIS A 116 -7.55 -13.27 -1.01
C HIS A 116 -7.26 -14.78 -0.86
N LEU A 117 -6.67 -15.21 0.25
CA LEU A 117 -6.48 -16.59 0.70
C LEU A 117 -6.77 -16.69 2.20
N GLN A 118 -7.22 -17.84 2.67
CA GLN A 118 -7.56 -18.06 4.06
C GLN A 118 -6.47 -18.80 4.83
N PHE A 119 -6.51 -18.78 6.16
CA PHE A 119 -5.47 -19.20 7.11
C PHE A 119 -4.23 -18.29 7.11
N TRP A 120 -3.35 -18.48 8.10
CA TRP A 120 -2.07 -17.78 8.22
C TRP A 120 -1.11 -18.07 7.05
N ASP A 121 -1.16 -19.30 6.51
CA ASP A 121 -0.31 -19.79 5.42
C ASP A 121 -0.98 -19.73 4.03
N GLY A 122 -2.24 -19.33 3.96
CA GLY A 122 -2.99 -19.20 2.72
C GLY A 122 -3.31 -20.52 2.02
N ARG A 123 -3.53 -21.62 2.76
CA ARG A 123 -3.79 -22.94 2.20
C ARG A 123 -5.19 -23.17 1.65
N ALA A 124 -6.12 -22.23 1.88
CA ALA A 124 -7.46 -22.30 1.32
C ALA A 124 -7.77 -21.05 0.47
N ASP A 125 -8.46 -21.30 -0.67
CA ASP A 125 -8.68 -20.31 -1.72
C ASP A 125 -9.80 -19.31 -1.38
N ASP A 126 -10.80 -19.74 -0.61
CA ASP A 126 -11.96 -18.94 -0.22
C ASP A 126 -12.53 -19.44 1.13
N LEU A 127 -13.60 -18.82 1.61
CA LEU A 127 -14.25 -19.17 2.88
C LEU A 127 -14.91 -20.55 2.82
N GLU A 128 -15.48 -20.94 1.68
CA GLU A 128 -16.10 -22.24 1.47
C GLU A 128 -15.06 -23.37 1.60
N HIS A 129 -13.89 -23.16 1.02
CA HIS A 129 -12.80 -24.12 1.12
C HIS A 129 -12.24 -24.13 2.54
N GLN A 130 -12.07 -22.95 3.16
CA GLN A 130 -11.54 -22.83 4.52
C GLN A 130 -12.39 -23.61 5.53
N ALA A 131 -13.74 -23.43 5.51
CA ALA A 131 -14.64 -24.06 6.46
C ALA A 131 -14.55 -25.60 6.47
N SER A 132 -14.11 -26.21 5.36
CA SER A 132 -13.96 -27.66 5.25
C SER A 132 -12.79 -28.24 6.05
N PHE A 133 -11.74 -27.45 6.34
CA PHE A 133 -10.54 -27.92 7.02
C PHE A 133 -10.72 -28.12 8.52
N PRO A 134 -11.19 -27.13 9.31
CA PRO A 134 -11.33 -27.28 10.75
C PRO A 134 -12.26 -28.44 11.14
N ILE A 135 -13.35 -28.63 10.37
CA ILE A 135 -14.32 -29.69 10.61
C ILE A 135 -13.62 -31.07 10.55
N GLN A 136 -12.75 -31.28 9.57
CA GLN A 136 -12.11 -32.59 9.31
C GLN A 136 -10.77 -32.76 10.03
N ASP A 137 -10.13 -31.69 10.53
CA ASP A 137 -8.85 -31.81 11.22
C ASP A 137 -9.01 -32.47 12.58
N MET A 138 -8.32 -33.60 12.77
CA MET A 138 -8.39 -34.44 13.99
C MET A 138 -7.93 -33.72 15.26
N LYS A 139 -7.19 -32.60 15.14
CA LYS A 139 -6.78 -31.79 16.28
C LYS A 139 -7.74 -30.63 16.54
N GLU A 140 -8.49 -30.20 15.54
CA GLU A 140 -9.45 -29.09 15.65
C GLU A 140 -10.85 -29.62 16.03
N MET A 141 -11.63 -30.10 15.08
CA MET A 141 -12.99 -30.58 15.31
C MET A 141 -13.17 -32.10 15.08
N GLY A 142 -12.27 -32.74 14.33
CA GLY A 142 -12.15 -34.18 14.21
C GLY A 142 -13.39 -34.92 13.69
N GLN A 143 -14.20 -34.29 12.83
CA GLN A 143 -15.42 -34.87 12.29
C GLN A 143 -15.20 -35.47 10.89
N ASP A 144 -15.71 -36.65 10.63
CA ASP A 144 -15.79 -37.17 9.28
C ASP A 144 -16.96 -36.53 8.51
N LYS A 145 -16.69 -36.10 7.28
CA LYS A 145 -17.64 -35.33 6.46
C LYS A 145 -18.92 -36.15 6.14
N ASP A 146 -18.81 -37.46 5.95
CA ASP A 146 -19.94 -38.32 5.59
C ASP A 146 -20.74 -38.69 6.85
N GLU A 147 -20.07 -38.89 7.99
CA GLU A 147 -20.71 -39.07 9.32
C GLU A 147 -21.46 -37.78 9.71
N LEU A 148 -20.88 -36.61 9.55
CA LEU A 148 -21.55 -35.33 9.80
C LEU A 148 -22.86 -35.19 9.04
N VAL A 149 -22.85 -35.52 7.73
CA VAL A 149 -24.08 -35.48 6.94
C VAL A 149 -25.13 -36.44 7.49
N GLN A 150 -24.72 -37.65 7.93
CA GLN A 150 -25.66 -38.58 8.55
C GLN A 150 -26.22 -38.12 9.88
N GLU A 151 -25.42 -37.48 10.70
CA GLU A 151 -25.85 -36.87 11.97
C GLU A 151 -26.82 -35.72 11.73
N LEU A 152 -26.52 -34.80 10.83
CA LEU A 152 -27.41 -33.69 10.47
C LEU A 152 -28.75 -34.16 9.90
N LEU A 153 -28.77 -35.27 9.15
CA LEU A 153 -30.01 -35.92 8.66
C LEU A 153 -30.90 -36.46 9.80
N GLN A 154 -30.36 -36.74 10.97
CA GLN A 154 -31.16 -37.14 12.15
C GLN A 154 -31.79 -35.92 12.87
N VAL A 155 -31.45 -34.69 12.51
CA VAL A 155 -32.00 -33.48 13.09
C VAL A 155 -33.06 -32.90 12.14
N PRO A 156 -34.37 -33.10 12.40
CA PRO A 156 -35.44 -32.71 11.46
C PRO A 156 -35.43 -31.23 11.12
N GLU A 157 -35.01 -30.37 12.05
CA GLU A 157 -34.93 -28.91 11.83
C GLU A 157 -33.84 -28.59 10.81
N TYR A 158 -32.67 -29.23 10.84
CA TYR A 158 -31.65 -29.06 9.82
C TYR A 158 -32.12 -29.58 8.44
N VAL A 159 -32.73 -30.75 8.38
CA VAL A 159 -33.27 -31.23 7.11
C VAL A 159 -34.20 -30.21 6.48
N LYS A 160 -35.13 -29.67 7.25
CA LYS A 160 -36.05 -28.62 6.78
C LYS A 160 -35.30 -27.35 6.32
N LEU A 161 -34.36 -26.84 7.10
CA LEU A 161 -33.61 -25.61 6.78
C LEU A 161 -32.75 -25.80 5.52
N PHE A 162 -32.11 -26.95 5.34
CA PHE A 162 -31.35 -27.24 4.13
C PHE A 162 -32.27 -27.34 2.90
N ASP A 163 -33.44 -27.97 3.02
CA ASP A 163 -34.43 -28.04 1.94
C ASP A 163 -34.94 -26.65 1.54
N GLU A 164 -35.19 -25.78 2.50
CA GLU A 164 -35.60 -24.39 2.24
C GLU A 164 -34.53 -23.59 1.50
N VAL A 165 -33.25 -23.80 1.82
CA VAL A 165 -32.12 -23.03 1.27
C VAL A 165 -31.59 -23.63 -0.04
N PHE A 166 -31.49 -24.96 -0.15
CA PHE A 166 -30.82 -25.65 -1.25
C PHE A 166 -31.73 -26.61 -2.04
N GLY A 167 -32.98 -26.82 -1.60
CA GLY A 167 -33.88 -27.81 -2.19
C GLY A 167 -34.26 -27.61 -3.65
N ASN A 168 -33.99 -26.42 -4.22
CA ASN A 168 -34.20 -26.12 -5.64
C ASN A 168 -33.01 -26.53 -6.52
N SER A 169 -31.93 -27.06 -5.94
CA SER A 169 -30.75 -27.53 -6.65
C SER A 169 -30.92 -28.98 -7.15
N ALA A 170 -30.20 -29.35 -8.21
CA ALA A 170 -30.17 -30.75 -8.68
C ALA A 170 -29.32 -31.61 -7.70
N GLY A 171 -29.96 -32.40 -6.86
CA GLY A 171 -29.31 -33.26 -5.89
C GLY A 171 -29.81 -33.09 -4.46
N PRO A 172 -29.24 -33.80 -3.47
CA PRO A 172 -29.60 -33.64 -2.06
C PRO A 172 -29.33 -32.25 -1.55
N ALA A 173 -30.27 -31.67 -0.82
CA ALA A 173 -30.11 -30.32 -0.22
C ALA A 173 -29.05 -30.33 0.92
N LEU A 174 -29.05 -31.42 1.74
CA LEU A 174 -28.10 -31.57 2.83
C LEU A 174 -26.88 -32.36 2.33
N THR A 175 -25.78 -31.65 2.10
CA THR A 175 -24.47 -32.17 1.72
C THR A 175 -23.38 -31.44 2.49
N PHE A 176 -22.20 -32.05 2.61
CA PHE A 176 -21.05 -31.37 3.26
C PHE A 176 -20.66 -30.07 2.57
N GLU A 177 -20.73 -30.01 1.24
CA GLU A 177 -20.49 -28.79 0.48
C GLU A 177 -21.50 -27.70 0.85
N ASN A 178 -22.79 -28.01 0.98
CA ASN A 178 -23.81 -27.04 1.37
C ASN A 178 -23.66 -26.59 2.85
N VAL A 179 -23.10 -27.42 3.73
CA VAL A 179 -22.72 -27.02 5.09
C VAL A 179 -21.65 -25.94 5.02
N THR A 180 -20.56 -26.17 4.30
CA THR A 180 -19.47 -25.16 4.17
C THR A 180 -19.94 -23.91 3.45
N PHE A 181 -20.82 -24.02 2.46
CA PHE A 181 -21.42 -22.90 1.75
C PHE A 181 -22.26 -22.00 2.68
N ALA A 182 -23.06 -22.59 3.55
CA ALA A 182 -23.87 -21.83 4.50
C ALA A 182 -22.98 -21.10 5.53
N ILE A 183 -21.96 -21.78 6.08
CA ILE A 183 -21.00 -21.18 7.02
C ILE A 183 -20.28 -19.98 6.36
N ALA A 184 -19.77 -20.15 5.15
CA ALA A 184 -19.08 -19.09 4.40
C ALA A 184 -19.99 -17.88 4.13
N VAL A 185 -21.28 -18.07 3.87
CA VAL A 185 -22.23 -16.96 3.72
C VAL A 185 -22.42 -16.20 5.02
N PHE A 186 -22.51 -16.90 6.16
CA PHE A 186 -22.58 -16.25 7.46
C PHE A 186 -21.28 -15.45 7.75
N GLU A 187 -20.11 -16.04 7.54
CA GLU A 187 -18.83 -15.33 7.77
C GLU A 187 -18.70 -14.06 6.93
N ARG A 188 -19.28 -14.02 5.72
CA ARG A 188 -19.32 -12.81 4.88
C ARG A 188 -20.10 -11.66 5.49
N THR A 189 -20.94 -11.89 6.48
CA THR A 189 -21.68 -10.82 7.17
C THR A 189 -20.88 -10.19 8.31
N ILE A 190 -19.76 -10.79 8.71
CA ILE A 190 -18.93 -10.33 9.83
C ILE A 190 -17.97 -9.24 9.31
N ILE A 191 -18.50 -8.02 9.16
CA ILE A 191 -17.80 -6.89 8.55
C ILE A 191 -17.70 -5.73 9.55
N ALA A 192 -16.45 -5.27 9.78
CA ALA A 192 -16.13 -4.06 10.52
C ALA A 192 -15.77 -2.94 9.53
N ASN A 193 -16.68 -1.97 9.35
CA ASN A 193 -16.53 -0.86 8.40
C ASN A 193 -17.17 0.45 8.88
N ASN A 194 -17.45 0.59 10.19
CA ASN A 194 -18.09 1.74 10.81
C ASN A 194 -17.34 2.23 12.07
N SER A 195 -16.02 2.00 12.11
CA SER A 195 -15.15 2.46 13.20
C SER A 195 -15.03 3.99 13.23
N ARG A 196 -14.37 4.53 14.27
CA ARG A 196 -14.03 5.96 14.32
C ARG A 196 -13.15 6.39 13.15
N PHE A 197 -12.21 5.53 12.74
CA PHE A 197 -11.43 5.76 11.53
C PHE A 197 -12.32 5.86 10.28
N ASP A 198 -13.33 4.99 10.12
CA ASP A 198 -14.21 5.03 8.94
C ASP A 198 -15.02 6.34 8.91
N LYS A 199 -15.53 6.78 10.04
CA LYS A 199 -16.24 8.06 10.14
C LYS A 199 -15.34 9.25 9.78
N TYR A 200 -14.09 9.24 10.28
CA TYR A 200 -13.08 10.22 9.91
C TYR A 200 -12.78 10.19 8.42
N ALA A 201 -12.57 9.02 7.88
CA ALA A 201 -12.31 8.80 6.46
C ALA A 201 -13.49 9.25 5.56
N LEU A 202 -14.72 9.19 6.04
CA LEU A 202 -15.92 9.68 5.38
C LEU A 202 -16.18 11.19 5.58
N GLY A 203 -15.26 11.89 6.24
CA GLY A 203 -15.27 13.35 6.39
C GLY A 203 -15.74 13.88 7.75
N ASP A 204 -16.02 13.03 8.72
CA ASP A 204 -16.21 13.46 10.12
C ASP A 204 -14.84 13.67 10.78
N HIS A 205 -14.26 14.84 10.55
CA HIS A 205 -12.93 15.19 11.07
C HIS A 205 -12.82 15.23 12.59
N LEU A 206 -13.93 15.13 13.31
CA LEU A 206 -13.97 15.07 14.76
C LEU A 206 -14.07 13.62 15.30
N ALA A 207 -14.24 12.65 14.41
CA ALA A 207 -14.35 11.25 14.80
C ALA A 207 -13.05 10.66 15.38
N LEU A 208 -11.90 11.24 15.06
CA LEU A 208 -10.59 10.88 15.63
C LEU A 208 -10.09 11.98 16.56
N SER A 209 -9.54 11.60 17.71
CA SER A 209 -8.81 12.47 18.61
C SER A 209 -7.51 12.97 17.98
N LYS A 210 -6.86 13.94 18.60
CA LYS A 210 -5.55 14.43 18.17
C LYS A 210 -4.49 13.32 18.17
N SER A 211 -4.46 12.51 19.23
CA SER A 211 -3.54 11.37 19.35
C SER A 211 -3.78 10.33 18.26
N GLU A 212 -5.04 9.97 17.99
CA GLU A 212 -5.41 9.02 16.94
C GLU A 212 -5.06 9.51 15.54
N ARG A 213 -5.22 10.81 15.27
CA ARG A 213 -4.79 11.42 14.00
C ARG A 213 -3.27 11.42 13.87
N HIS A 214 -2.54 11.70 14.95
CA HIS A 214 -1.08 11.58 14.96
C HIS A 214 -0.63 10.14 14.68
N GLY A 215 -1.27 9.16 15.33
CA GLY A 215 -1.01 7.74 15.08
C GLY A 215 -1.30 7.32 13.64
N LEU A 216 -2.41 7.80 13.05
CA LEU A 216 -2.71 7.59 11.64
C LEU A 216 -1.61 8.15 10.73
N ASN A 217 -1.05 9.31 11.05
CA ASN A 217 0.04 9.88 10.28
C ASN A 217 1.32 9.05 10.36
N LEU A 218 1.67 8.63 11.57
CA LEU A 218 2.82 7.73 11.76
C LEU A 218 2.61 6.43 10.98
N PHE A 219 1.43 5.84 11.06
CA PHE A 219 1.06 4.62 10.35
C PHE A 219 1.24 4.72 8.83
N ARG A 220 0.88 5.87 8.23
CA ARG A 220 0.99 6.12 6.79
C ARG A 220 2.28 6.84 6.37
N SER A 221 3.21 7.10 7.30
CA SER A 221 4.50 7.72 7.01
C SER A 221 5.55 6.70 6.56
N LEU A 222 6.56 7.16 5.83
CA LEU A 222 7.73 6.35 5.50
C LEU A 222 8.64 6.07 6.71
N LYS A 223 8.41 6.73 7.86
CA LYS A 223 9.09 6.43 9.11
C LYS A 223 8.76 5.02 9.62
N THR A 224 7.47 4.64 9.59
CA THR A 224 7.00 3.34 10.10
C THR A 224 6.60 2.35 9.02
N ARG A 225 6.20 2.84 7.83
CA ARG A 225 5.84 2.07 6.64
C ARG A 225 4.71 1.05 6.82
N CYS A 226 3.90 1.16 7.87
CA CYS A 226 2.83 0.20 8.17
C CYS A 226 1.81 0.07 7.04
N PHE A 227 1.50 1.22 6.38
CA PHE A 227 0.52 1.28 5.28
C PHE A 227 0.96 0.50 4.03
N GLU A 228 2.25 0.21 3.85
CA GLU A 228 2.75 -0.53 2.69
C GLU A 228 2.36 -2.01 2.73
N CYS A 229 2.10 -2.54 3.93
CA CYS A 229 1.59 -3.90 4.13
C CYS A 229 0.11 -3.90 4.51
N HIS A 230 -0.35 -2.93 5.30
CA HIS A 230 -1.73 -2.85 5.79
C HIS A 230 -2.53 -1.77 5.06
N ASN A 231 -2.98 -2.09 3.84
CA ASN A 231 -3.62 -1.14 2.93
C ASN A 231 -5.04 -0.77 3.35
N PHE A 232 -5.38 0.52 3.22
CA PHE A 232 -6.77 0.99 3.36
C PHE A 232 -7.68 0.41 2.26
N PRO A 233 -8.98 0.17 2.53
CA PRO A 233 -9.71 0.34 3.80
C PRO A 233 -9.70 -0.89 4.69
N THR A 234 -9.29 -2.04 4.18
CA THR A 234 -9.36 -3.33 4.89
C THR A 234 -8.19 -3.54 5.84
N PHE A 235 -7.13 -2.74 5.73
CA PHE A 235 -5.88 -2.86 6.50
C PHE A 235 -5.21 -4.24 6.38
N ASN A 236 -5.36 -4.87 5.22
CA ASN A 236 -4.61 -6.06 4.80
C ASN A 236 -4.09 -5.86 3.37
N ASN A 237 -3.33 -6.82 2.87
CA ASN A 237 -3.06 -6.96 1.44
C ASN A 237 -2.96 -8.46 1.07
N PRO A 238 -2.89 -8.80 -0.24
CA PRO A 238 -2.81 -10.19 -0.66
C PRO A 238 -1.44 -10.86 -0.44
N ASP A 239 -0.45 -10.14 0.07
CA ASP A 239 0.93 -10.63 0.17
C ASP A 239 1.16 -11.56 1.37
N PHE A 240 2.25 -12.32 1.25
CA PHE A 240 2.86 -13.06 2.35
C PHE A 240 4.20 -12.43 2.69
N LYS A 241 4.40 -12.10 3.97
CA LYS A 241 5.57 -11.34 4.43
C LYS A 241 6.35 -12.12 5.49
N VAL A 242 7.67 -12.01 5.43
CA VAL A 242 8.58 -12.54 6.45
C VAL A 242 8.95 -11.39 7.36
N VAL A 243 8.31 -11.30 8.52
CA VAL A 243 8.62 -10.26 9.51
C VAL A 243 9.53 -10.76 10.63
N GLY A 244 9.79 -12.08 10.67
CA GLY A 244 10.69 -12.71 11.63
C GLY A 244 10.11 -12.80 13.03
N VAL A 245 8.86 -13.21 13.17
CA VAL A 245 8.24 -13.48 14.48
C VAL A 245 9.03 -14.55 15.22
N PRO A 246 9.43 -14.34 16.49
CA PRO A 246 10.13 -15.33 17.28
C PRO A 246 9.32 -16.62 17.46
N ASP A 247 10.00 -17.76 17.46
CA ASP A 247 9.37 -19.04 17.80
C ASP A 247 9.03 -19.09 19.30
N ILE A 248 7.99 -19.86 19.63
CA ILE A 248 7.74 -20.22 21.03
C ILE A 248 8.74 -21.30 21.42
N ASN A 249 9.35 -21.16 22.58
CA ASN A 249 10.31 -22.12 23.12
C ASN A 249 9.74 -23.57 23.07
N ASP A 250 10.60 -24.52 22.70
CA ASP A 250 10.31 -25.96 22.61
C ASP A 250 9.36 -26.40 21.50
N GLN A 251 9.07 -25.54 20.52
CA GLN A 251 8.33 -25.91 19.32
C GLN A 251 9.23 -25.97 18.08
N GLU A 252 8.89 -26.85 17.14
CA GLU A 252 9.51 -26.84 15.82
C GLU A 252 9.19 -25.53 15.11
N PRO A 253 10.16 -24.94 14.39
CA PRO A 253 9.96 -23.70 13.65
C PRO A 253 8.77 -23.79 12.68
N ASP A 254 7.92 -22.76 12.72
CA ASP A 254 6.80 -22.67 11.76
C ASP A 254 7.30 -22.08 10.42
N LEU A 255 7.26 -22.91 9.37
CA LEU A 255 7.73 -22.51 8.04
C LEU A 255 6.68 -21.70 7.26
N GLY A 256 5.47 -21.51 7.81
CA GLY A 256 4.44 -20.66 7.21
C GLY A 256 4.06 -21.08 5.79
N ARG A 257 4.01 -20.14 4.88
CA ARG A 257 3.66 -20.36 3.47
C ARG A 257 4.55 -21.37 2.75
N ALA A 258 5.79 -21.57 3.19
CA ALA A 258 6.70 -22.52 2.55
C ALA A 258 6.19 -23.96 2.62
N GLU A 259 5.34 -24.32 3.57
CA GLU A 259 4.73 -25.64 3.68
C GLU A 259 3.75 -25.92 2.51
N ILE A 260 3.24 -24.87 1.89
CA ILE A 260 2.27 -24.94 0.79
C ILE A 260 2.91 -24.57 -0.55
N ALA A 261 3.71 -23.49 -0.60
CA ALA A 261 4.26 -22.94 -1.82
C ALA A 261 5.74 -23.29 -2.05
N GLY A 262 6.41 -23.91 -1.09
CA GLY A 262 7.81 -24.36 -1.20
C GLY A 262 8.83 -23.27 -0.93
N LYS A 263 10.07 -23.49 -1.41
CA LYS A 263 11.22 -22.59 -1.16
C LYS A 263 10.96 -21.18 -1.64
N GLY A 264 11.44 -20.21 -0.87
CA GLY A 264 11.27 -18.77 -1.11
C GLY A 264 10.17 -18.12 -0.27
N TYR A 265 9.38 -18.96 0.45
CA TYR A 265 8.32 -18.49 1.34
C TYR A 265 8.54 -18.92 2.80
N GLU A 266 9.79 -19.28 3.16
CA GLU A 266 10.13 -19.73 4.50
C GLU A 266 9.77 -18.66 5.54
N ARG A 267 8.89 -19.03 6.49
CA ARG A 267 8.39 -18.15 7.55
C ARG A 267 7.56 -16.95 7.05
N ALA A 268 7.07 -17.00 5.82
CA ALA A 268 6.15 -16.02 5.30
C ALA A 268 4.71 -16.34 5.76
N PHE A 269 4.02 -15.33 6.27
CA PHE A 269 2.63 -15.40 6.69
C PHE A 269 1.80 -14.35 5.96
N LYS A 270 0.51 -14.66 5.73
CA LYS A 270 -0.44 -13.74 5.13
C LYS A 270 -0.54 -12.47 5.98
N VAL A 271 -0.55 -11.30 5.33
CA VAL A 271 -0.79 -10.02 6.00
C VAL A 271 -2.25 -9.97 6.49
N PRO A 272 -2.48 -9.96 7.82
CA PRO A 272 -3.83 -9.95 8.36
C PRO A 272 -4.45 -8.55 8.30
N THR A 273 -5.78 -8.48 8.41
CA THR A 273 -6.45 -7.20 8.69
C THR A 273 -6.05 -6.66 10.07
N LEU A 274 -6.02 -5.33 10.21
CA LEU A 274 -5.91 -4.66 11.50
C LEU A 274 -7.28 -4.17 12.02
N ARG A 275 -8.36 -4.45 11.29
CA ARG A 275 -9.70 -4.16 11.78
C ARG A 275 -9.95 -4.94 13.05
N ASN A 276 -10.47 -4.25 14.09
CA ASN A 276 -10.70 -4.81 15.41
C ASN A 276 -9.45 -5.38 16.12
N ILE A 277 -8.25 -4.96 15.70
CA ILE A 277 -6.98 -5.50 16.24
C ILE A 277 -6.87 -5.33 17.75
N ALA A 278 -7.46 -4.27 18.32
CA ALA A 278 -7.46 -4.04 19.77
C ALA A 278 -8.21 -5.11 20.59
N LEU A 279 -9.05 -5.93 19.92
CA LEU A 279 -9.85 -6.99 20.55
C LEU A 279 -9.22 -8.39 20.44
N THR A 280 -8.11 -8.54 19.71
CA THR A 280 -7.63 -9.84 19.23
C THR A 280 -6.28 -10.27 19.80
N ALA A 281 -5.91 -9.73 20.98
CA ALA A 281 -4.72 -10.21 21.69
C ALA A 281 -4.90 -11.70 22.09
N PRO A 282 -3.79 -12.48 22.15
CA PRO A 282 -2.41 -12.12 21.85
C PRO A 282 -2.11 -12.13 20.35
N TYR A 283 -1.05 -11.44 19.94
CA TYR A 283 -0.74 -11.10 18.57
C TYR A 283 0.27 -12.04 17.89
N MET A 284 0.29 -11.98 16.55
CA MET A 284 1.01 -12.85 15.62
C MET A 284 0.37 -14.24 15.48
N HIS A 285 0.90 -15.05 14.55
CA HIS A 285 0.37 -16.39 14.27
C HIS A 285 0.50 -17.35 15.47
N ASN A 286 1.41 -17.06 16.39
CA ASN A 286 1.72 -17.87 17.56
C ASN A 286 1.44 -17.14 18.90
N GLY A 287 0.85 -15.96 18.87
CA GLY A 287 0.47 -15.22 20.08
C GLY A 287 1.63 -14.78 20.96
N VAL A 288 2.82 -14.58 20.41
CA VAL A 288 4.04 -14.27 21.17
C VAL A 288 4.00 -12.91 21.87
N PHE A 289 3.24 -11.96 21.35
CA PHE A 289 3.07 -10.63 21.93
C PHE A 289 1.69 -10.48 22.57
N GLN A 290 1.65 -9.91 23.78
CA GLN A 290 0.42 -9.76 24.57
C GLN A 290 -0.27 -8.42 24.36
N THR A 291 0.48 -7.40 23.97
CA THR A 291 0.00 -6.02 23.84
C THR A 291 0.35 -5.41 22.47
N LEU A 292 -0.40 -4.39 22.06
CA LEU A 292 -0.07 -3.61 20.86
C LEU A 292 1.25 -2.85 21.02
N ASP A 293 1.60 -2.43 22.24
CA ASP A 293 2.90 -1.81 22.53
C ASP A 293 4.05 -2.75 22.19
N GLU A 294 3.97 -4.02 22.59
CA GLU A 294 4.97 -5.05 22.27
C GLU A 294 5.08 -5.27 20.76
N VAL A 295 3.97 -5.27 20.02
CA VAL A 295 3.95 -5.37 18.56
C VAL A 295 4.65 -4.17 17.91
N ILE A 296 4.35 -2.96 18.36
CA ILE A 296 4.98 -1.73 17.84
C ILE A 296 6.47 -1.74 18.15
N ASP A 297 6.87 -2.14 19.37
CA ASP A 297 8.26 -2.25 19.76
C ASP A 297 9.03 -3.29 18.93
N PHE A 298 8.41 -4.42 18.63
CA PHE A 298 8.95 -5.43 17.71
C PHE A 298 9.27 -4.83 16.34
N TYR A 299 8.33 -4.13 15.72
CA TYR A 299 8.55 -3.50 14.43
C TYR A 299 9.56 -2.35 14.50
N ALA A 300 9.52 -1.52 15.54
CA ALA A 300 10.47 -0.43 15.77
C ALA A 300 11.92 -0.94 15.91
N ALA A 301 12.09 -2.11 16.51
CA ALA A 301 13.39 -2.78 16.61
C ALA A 301 13.90 -3.38 15.28
N GLY A 302 13.11 -3.31 14.20
CA GLY A 302 13.41 -3.91 12.89
C GLY A 302 12.92 -5.36 12.77
N GLY A 303 11.81 -5.69 13.42
CA GLY A 303 11.20 -7.01 13.36
C GLY A 303 12.12 -8.09 13.93
N GLY A 304 12.15 -9.23 13.26
CA GLY A 304 12.98 -10.37 13.66
C GLY A 304 14.49 -10.14 13.70
N ALA A 305 14.98 -9.04 13.11
CA ALA A 305 16.41 -8.71 13.18
C ALA A 305 16.90 -8.55 14.64
N ALA A 306 16.06 -8.00 15.51
CA ALA A 306 16.33 -7.89 16.96
C ALA A 306 16.27 -9.26 17.68
N HIS A 307 15.74 -10.29 17.04
CA HIS A 307 15.56 -11.66 17.56
C HIS A 307 16.46 -12.69 16.86
N GLY A 308 17.52 -12.25 16.19
CA GLY A 308 18.52 -13.13 15.58
C GLY A 308 18.24 -13.57 14.14
N PHE A 309 17.18 -13.07 13.50
CA PHE A 309 16.96 -13.28 12.08
C PHE A 309 17.94 -12.45 11.25
N LYS A 310 18.44 -13.02 10.16
CA LYS A 310 19.30 -12.27 9.24
C LYS A 310 18.46 -11.22 8.51
N PRO A 311 18.84 -9.94 8.47
CA PRO A 311 18.07 -8.90 7.78
C PRO A 311 17.72 -9.25 6.32
N ALA A 312 18.63 -9.91 5.59
CA ALA A 312 18.41 -10.34 4.21
C ALA A 312 17.31 -11.41 4.03
N THR A 313 16.80 -12.01 5.10
CA THR A 313 15.68 -12.98 5.06
C THR A 313 14.35 -12.34 5.42
N LEU A 314 14.35 -11.09 5.86
CA LEU A 314 13.14 -10.33 6.18
C LEU A 314 12.66 -9.57 4.95
N ASP A 315 11.37 -9.21 4.93
CA ASP A 315 10.82 -8.30 3.93
C ASP A 315 11.59 -6.96 3.96
N ASP A 316 11.85 -6.38 2.81
CA ASP A 316 12.66 -5.14 2.66
C ASP A 316 12.02 -3.91 3.30
N LYS A 317 10.70 -3.96 3.59
CA LYS A 317 9.96 -2.93 4.32
C LYS A 317 10.20 -2.99 5.83
N ILE A 318 10.70 -4.12 6.35
CA ILE A 318 10.98 -4.29 7.78
C ILE A 318 12.33 -3.66 8.10
N ARG A 319 12.30 -2.44 8.60
CA ARG A 319 13.49 -1.65 8.94
C ARG A 319 13.35 -1.08 10.34
N LYS A 320 14.49 -0.90 11.02
CA LYS A 320 14.52 -0.26 12.33
C LYS A 320 14.10 1.21 12.22
N PHE A 321 13.26 1.67 13.14
CA PHE A 321 12.88 3.07 13.29
C PHE A 321 12.74 3.43 14.77
N GLU A 322 12.73 4.73 15.09
CA GLU A 322 12.63 5.22 16.46
C GLU A 322 11.32 5.94 16.68
N LEU A 323 10.65 5.65 17.78
CA LEU A 323 9.47 6.35 18.25
C LEU A 323 9.73 6.98 19.62
N SER A 324 9.26 8.18 19.83
CA SER A 324 9.10 8.72 21.19
C SER A 324 8.00 7.97 21.93
N ASN A 325 7.94 8.11 23.25
CA ASN A 325 6.84 7.51 24.03
C ASN A 325 5.47 8.07 23.63
N GLU A 326 5.38 9.35 23.24
CA GLU A 326 4.14 9.97 22.74
C GLU A 326 3.75 9.35 21.39
N GLU A 327 4.66 9.26 20.44
CA GLU A 327 4.40 8.65 19.13
C GLU A 327 3.94 7.19 19.24
N ARG A 328 4.52 6.42 20.17
CA ARG A 328 4.08 5.05 20.44
C ARG A 328 2.62 5.03 20.93
N GLN A 329 2.30 5.87 21.91
CA GLN A 329 0.94 5.98 22.44
C GLN A 329 -0.06 6.42 21.37
N ASP A 330 0.35 7.33 20.48
CA ASP A 330 -0.46 7.77 19.34
C ASP A 330 -0.73 6.63 18.35
N MET A 331 0.28 5.80 18.05
CA MET A 331 0.12 4.61 17.21
C MET A 331 -0.87 3.61 17.83
N VAL A 332 -0.74 3.32 19.12
CA VAL A 332 -1.69 2.44 19.86
C VAL A 332 -3.09 3.04 19.82
N ALA A 333 -3.23 4.34 20.10
CA ALA A 333 -4.52 5.02 20.04
C ALA A 333 -5.18 4.91 18.66
N PHE A 334 -4.40 5.07 17.58
CA PHE A 334 -4.92 4.89 16.24
C PHE A 334 -5.38 3.44 15.98
N LEU A 335 -4.62 2.43 16.40
CA LEU A 335 -5.03 1.03 16.25
C LEU A 335 -6.34 0.73 17.01
N HIS A 336 -6.57 1.34 18.17
CA HIS A 336 -7.85 1.29 18.88
C HIS A 336 -8.99 1.98 18.11
N ALA A 337 -8.70 3.01 17.31
CA ALA A 337 -9.72 3.68 16.50
C ALA A 337 -10.24 2.83 15.33
N LEU A 338 -9.61 1.69 15.04
CA LEU A 338 -10.06 0.71 14.05
C LEU A 338 -11.12 -0.27 14.58
N THR A 339 -11.51 -0.13 15.84
CA THR A 339 -12.50 -1.00 16.49
C THR A 339 -13.92 -0.66 16.04
N ASP A 340 -14.64 -1.68 15.60
CA ASP A 340 -16.05 -1.62 15.19
C ASP A 340 -16.75 -2.96 15.42
N GLU A 341 -17.69 -3.00 16.32
CA GLU A 341 -18.50 -4.17 16.62
C GLU A 341 -19.99 -3.97 16.24
N THR A 342 -20.31 -2.97 15.40
CA THR A 342 -21.71 -2.66 15.03
C THR A 342 -22.40 -3.81 14.31
N ASN A 343 -21.68 -4.65 13.61
CA ASN A 343 -22.18 -5.84 12.90
C ASN A 343 -21.84 -7.15 13.65
N LYS A 344 -21.55 -7.10 14.95
CA LYS A 344 -21.32 -8.30 15.75
C LYS A 344 -22.60 -9.14 15.79
N PRO A 345 -22.59 -10.39 15.28
CA PRO A 345 -23.78 -11.22 15.31
C PRO A 345 -24.11 -11.67 16.72
N VAL A 346 -25.41 -11.78 17.01
CA VAL A 346 -25.90 -12.30 18.29
C VAL A 346 -25.68 -13.81 18.33
N ILE A 347 -25.14 -14.30 19.45
CA ILE A 347 -25.04 -15.73 19.76
C ILE A 347 -26.47 -16.31 19.85
N PRO A 348 -26.83 -17.39 19.15
CA PRO A 348 -28.16 -17.97 19.23
C PRO A 348 -28.41 -18.59 20.60
N ASP A 349 -29.61 -18.45 21.14
CA ASP A 349 -30.00 -19.05 22.43
C ASP A 349 -29.96 -20.59 22.39
N LYS A 350 -30.18 -21.17 21.21
CA LYS A 350 -30.15 -22.62 20.94
C LYS A 350 -29.86 -22.90 19.48
N VAL A 351 -29.38 -24.08 19.23
CA VAL A 351 -29.13 -24.65 17.89
C VAL A 351 -30.01 -25.88 17.64
N PRO A 352 -30.26 -26.23 16.38
CA PRO A 352 -31.16 -27.33 15.99
C PRO A 352 -30.76 -28.71 16.56
N SER A 353 -29.49 -28.98 16.80
CA SER A 353 -29.02 -30.23 17.44
C SER A 353 -29.46 -30.35 18.90
N GLY A 354 -29.78 -29.23 19.56
CA GLY A 354 -30.05 -29.18 21.00
C GLY A 354 -28.79 -29.22 21.86
N LEU A 355 -27.59 -29.23 21.27
CA LEU A 355 -26.31 -29.21 21.98
C LEU A 355 -26.07 -27.82 22.61
N PRO A 356 -25.21 -27.73 23.64
CA PRO A 356 -24.93 -26.46 24.31
C PRO A 356 -24.21 -25.47 23.37
N VAL A 357 -24.73 -24.25 23.29
CA VAL A 357 -24.09 -23.14 22.57
C VAL A 357 -23.07 -22.45 23.49
N VAL A 358 -22.01 -21.85 22.91
CA VAL A 358 -21.09 -21.03 23.67
C VAL A 358 -21.85 -19.91 24.42
N PRO A 359 -21.55 -19.62 25.69
CA PRO A 359 -22.22 -18.54 26.44
C PRO A 359 -21.73 -17.17 25.92
N SER A 360 -22.57 -16.14 26.04
CA SER A 360 -22.09 -14.75 25.92
C SER A 360 -21.20 -14.39 27.11
N LEU A 361 -20.11 -13.69 26.84
CA LEU A 361 -19.12 -13.20 27.81
C LEU A 361 -19.36 -11.72 28.18
N GLU A 362 -20.35 -11.04 27.60
CA GLU A 362 -20.60 -9.60 27.81
C GLU A 362 -20.84 -9.22 29.28
N ASN A 363 -21.25 -10.15 30.14
CA ASN A 363 -21.46 -9.94 31.57
C ASN A 363 -20.24 -10.30 32.43
N GLN A 364 -19.17 -10.82 31.87
CA GLN A 364 -17.92 -11.02 32.56
C GLN A 364 -17.08 -9.78 32.30
N SER A 365 -16.97 -8.91 33.32
CA SER A 365 -16.07 -7.73 33.24
C SER A 365 -14.63 -8.19 33.06
N PHE A 366 -14.23 -8.43 31.79
CA PHE A 366 -12.85 -8.30 31.47
C PHE A 366 -12.55 -6.80 31.62
N GLU A 367 -11.72 -6.43 32.60
CA GLU A 367 -11.08 -5.14 32.62
C GLU A 367 -10.20 -5.03 31.35
N LEU A 368 -10.82 -4.67 30.22
CA LEU A 368 -10.09 -4.01 29.16
C LEU A 368 -9.48 -2.78 29.84
N ALA A 369 -8.14 -2.75 29.91
CA ALA A 369 -7.42 -1.66 30.52
C ALA A 369 -8.02 -0.34 30.02
N ALA A 370 -8.76 0.31 30.89
CA ALA A 370 -9.52 1.51 30.60
C ALA A 370 -8.55 2.68 30.39
N HIS A 371 -8.07 2.84 29.16
CA HIS A 371 -7.40 4.04 28.68
C HIS A 371 -8.24 4.81 27.67
N VAL A 372 -9.56 4.64 27.71
CA VAL A 372 -10.49 5.54 27.02
C VAL A 372 -10.82 6.68 27.98
N LYS A 373 -10.06 7.77 27.91
CA LYS A 373 -10.52 9.04 28.45
C LYS A 373 -11.82 9.41 27.74
N GLU A 374 -12.92 9.63 28.51
CA GLU A 374 -14.18 10.13 27.98
C GLU A 374 -13.93 11.36 27.11
N PHE A 375 -14.50 11.32 25.92
CA PHE A 375 -14.43 12.40 24.94
C PHE A 375 -15.37 13.52 25.34
N GLU A 376 -14.84 14.71 25.62
CA GLU A 376 -15.61 15.95 25.49
C GLU A 376 -15.86 16.22 24.01
N LYS A 377 -17.13 16.14 23.59
CA LYS A 377 -17.54 16.56 22.24
C LYS A 377 -17.33 18.08 22.14
N PRO A 378 -16.54 18.56 21.15
CA PRO A 378 -16.50 20.00 20.88
C PRO A 378 -17.88 20.47 20.40
N GLU A 379 -18.31 21.65 20.86
CA GLU A 379 -19.54 22.30 20.41
C GLU A 379 -19.55 22.44 18.88
N GLN A 380 -20.63 22.02 18.25
CA GLN A 380 -20.88 22.23 16.82
C GLN A 380 -21.12 23.73 16.56
N VAL A 381 -20.12 24.42 16.05
CA VAL A 381 -20.30 25.76 15.51
C VAL A 381 -20.78 25.64 14.06
N ASN A 382 -22.07 25.79 13.87
CA ASN A 382 -22.73 25.80 12.56
C ASN A 382 -22.58 27.18 11.94
N LEU A 383 -21.56 27.40 11.07
CA LEU A 383 -21.40 28.65 10.30
C LEU A 383 -21.27 28.33 8.81
N LYS A 384 -22.33 28.58 8.07
CA LYS A 384 -22.27 28.76 6.61
C LYS A 384 -21.53 30.07 6.32
N ARG A 385 -20.26 29.98 5.94
CA ARG A 385 -19.46 31.10 5.39
C ARG A 385 -18.63 30.59 4.22
N ALA A 386 -18.72 31.25 3.08
CA ALA A 386 -17.87 30.97 1.93
C ALA A 386 -16.60 31.83 1.98
N GLY A 387 -15.42 31.22 1.81
CA GLY A 387 -14.18 31.87 1.44
C GLY A 387 -13.56 32.76 2.50
N GLN A 388 -13.40 32.30 3.75
CA GLN A 388 -12.70 33.05 4.79
C GLN A 388 -11.18 32.93 4.68
N ARG A 389 -10.49 33.94 5.19
CA ARG A 389 -9.04 33.92 5.41
C ARG A 389 -8.76 33.72 6.89
N ILE A 390 -8.14 32.57 7.21
CA ILE A 390 -7.69 32.20 8.56
C ILE A 390 -6.22 32.60 8.64
N ILE A 391 -5.89 33.57 9.46
CA ILE A 391 -4.52 34.10 9.56
C ILE A 391 -3.78 33.39 10.68
N VAL A 392 -2.65 32.74 10.32
CA VAL A 392 -1.76 32.03 11.26
C VAL A 392 -0.44 32.80 11.38
N GLY A 393 -0.17 33.32 12.57
CA GLY A 393 1.10 33.97 12.90
C GLY A 393 2.12 32.99 13.49
N PRO A 394 3.42 33.41 13.60
CA PRO A 394 4.51 32.53 14.05
C PRO A 394 4.38 32.01 15.49
N SER A 395 3.51 32.58 16.30
CA SER A 395 3.21 32.09 17.65
C SER A 395 2.13 31.00 17.70
N ASN A 396 1.49 30.68 16.57
CA ASN A 396 0.40 29.74 16.45
C ASN A 396 0.83 28.56 15.56
N LYS A 397 0.14 27.44 15.64
CA LYS A 397 0.36 26.30 14.75
C LYS A 397 -0.43 26.47 13.45
N ILE A 398 0.18 26.13 12.33
CA ILE A 398 -0.49 26.09 11.02
C ILE A 398 -1.61 25.06 11.05
N GLN A 399 -1.37 23.94 11.75
CA GLN A 399 -2.37 22.86 11.91
C GLN A 399 -3.67 23.37 12.51
N ASP A 400 -3.62 24.24 13.51
CA ASP A 400 -4.84 24.81 14.13
C ASP A 400 -5.65 25.59 13.08
N GLY A 401 -4.97 26.34 12.20
CA GLY A 401 -5.61 27.03 11.08
C GLY A 401 -6.27 26.08 10.08
N ILE A 402 -5.61 24.96 9.76
CA ILE A 402 -6.15 23.91 8.90
C ILE A 402 -7.38 23.25 9.55
N GLU A 403 -7.34 22.99 10.86
CA GLU A 403 -8.45 22.42 11.59
C GLU A 403 -9.68 23.34 11.66
N MET A 404 -9.47 24.65 11.72
CA MET A 404 -10.54 25.65 11.67
C MET A 404 -11.13 25.85 10.28
N ALA A 405 -10.36 25.57 9.21
CA ALA A 405 -10.76 25.84 7.83
C ALA A 405 -11.96 24.98 7.40
N GLN A 406 -12.86 25.59 6.65
CA GLN A 406 -13.97 24.95 5.95
C GLN A 406 -13.72 24.97 4.43
N ALA A 407 -14.49 24.20 3.68
CA ALA A 407 -14.39 24.17 2.23
C ALA A 407 -14.53 25.58 1.62
N GLY A 408 -13.56 25.98 0.80
CA GLY A 408 -13.45 27.32 0.21
C GLY A 408 -12.57 28.30 0.99
N ASP A 409 -12.12 27.94 2.20
CA ASP A 409 -11.29 28.83 3.01
C ASP A 409 -9.80 28.81 2.59
N THR A 410 -9.12 29.89 2.94
CA THR A 410 -7.66 30.04 2.79
C THR A 410 -7.01 30.16 4.15
N VAL A 411 -6.12 29.24 4.50
CA VAL A 411 -5.22 29.33 5.64
C VAL A 411 -4.02 30.18 5.22
N MET A 412 -3.96 31.41 5.69
CA MET A 412 -2.89 32.35 5.36
C MET A 412 -1.81 32.34 6.43
N VAL A 413 -0.66 31.81 6.08
CA VAL A 413 0.47 31.60 6.99
C VAL A 413 1.45 32.77 6.85
N MET A 414 1.63 33.52 7.93
CA MET A 414 2.55 34.67 7.96
C MET A 414 4.01 34.18 7.95
N ALA A 415 4.91 34.99 7.37
CA ALA A 415 6.34 34.69 7.42
C ALA A 415 6.83 34.48 8.87
N GLY A 416 7.54 33.41 9.09
CA GLY A 416 8.06 32.92 10.37
C GLY A 416 8.57 31.50 10.23
N GLU A 417 9.07 30.92 11.30
CA GLU A 417 9.52 29.55 11.32
C GLU A 417 8.57 28.72 12.19
N TYR A 418 8.13 27.59 11.63
CA TYR A 418 7.17 26.65 12.20
C TYR A 418 7.78 25.25 12.22
N SER A 419 7.65 24.54 13.35
CA SER A 419 8.16 23.18 13.48
C SER A 419 7.00 22.24 13.82
N GLU A 420 6.38 21.70 12.77
CA GLU A 420 5.22 20.81 12.87
C GLU A 420 5.06 19.99 11.59
N THR A 421 4.30 18.90 11.68
CA THR A 421 3.80 18.16 10.51
C THR A 421 2.36 18.55 10.25
N LEU A 422 2.04 18.97 9.03
CA LEU A 422 0.70 19.37 8.63
C LEU A 422 -0.11 18.15 8.18
N MET A 423 -1.34 18.06 8.67
CA MET A 423 -2.31 17.04 8.29
C MET A 423 -3.38 17.66 7.38
N ILE A 424 -3.35 17.29 6.09
CA ILE A 424 -4.18 17.92 5.05
C ILE A 424 -5.19 16.91 4.51
N ASP A 425 -6.12 16.47 5.37
CA ASP A 425 -7.19 15.54 4.97
C ASP A 425 -8.50 16.25 4.59
N LYS A 426 -8.63 17.54 4.93
CA LYS A 426 -9.75 18.37 4.46
C LYS A 426 -9.60 18.72 2.99
N SER A 427 -10.72 18.69 2.28
CA SER A 427 -10.78 19.06 0.87
C SER A 427 -11.23 20.51 0.67
N ASN A 428 -10.94 21.07 -0.52
CA ASN A 428 -11.36 22.42 -0.94
C ASN A 428 -10.79 23.54 -0.04
N ILE A 429 -9.54 23.45 0.35
CA ILE A 429 -8.84 24.49 1.13
C ILE A 429 -7.55 24.92 0.41
N THR A 430 -7.16 26.15 0.63
CA THR A 430 -5.88 26.71 0.18
C THR A 430 -5.00 26.99 1.38
N ILE A 431 -3.73 26.55 1.36
CA ILE A 431 -2.72 26.87 2.38
C ILE A 431 -1.71 27.77 1.72
N MET A 432 -1.71 29.05 2.11
CA MET A 432 -0.96 30.10 1.42
C MET A 432 -0.01 30.80 2.37
N GLY A 433 1.27 30.74 2.07
CA GLY A 433 2.29 31.54 2.73
C GLY A 433 2.23 33.04 2.31
N GLN A 434 2.41 33.90 3.26
CA GLN A 434 2.55 35.35 3.00
C GLN A 434 3.98 35.81 3.25
N LYS A 435 4.62 36.35 2.22
CA LYS A 435 5.97 36.92 2.34
C LYS A 435 6.02 38.13 3.26
N LYS A 436 7.08 38.22 4.05
CA LYS A 436 7.49 39.44 4.74
C LYS A 436 8.97 39.68 4.46
N ASN A 437 9.33 40.90 4.03
CA ASN A 437 10.70 41.23 3.64
C ASN A 437 11.30 40.23 2.62
N ASN A 438 10.51 39.84 1.64
CA ASN A 438 10.84 38.86 0.60
C ASN A 438 11.08 37.41 1.09
N ALA A 439 10.86 37.08 2.35
CA ALA A 439 10.97 35.75 2.91
C ALA A 439 9.59 35.08 3.05
N TRP A 440 9.49 33.81 2.60
CA TRP A 440 8.34 32.92 2.81
C TRP A 440 8.32 32.38 4.25
N PRO A 441 7.15 31.89 4.76
CA PRO A 441 7.13 31.08 5.96
C PRO A 441 7.98 29.81 5.76
N ILE A 442 8.60 29.37 6.83
CA ILE A 442 9.50 28.20 6.84
C ILE A 442 8.86 27.09 7.68
N LEU A 443 8.66 25.95 7.09
CA LEU A 443 8.43 24.68 7.78
C LEU A 443 9.78 24.01 8.02
N ASN A 444 10.16 23.80 9.28
CA ASN A 444 11.45 23.26 9.67
C ASN A 444 11.28 22.00 10.52
N GLY A 445 11.66 20.84 9.96
CA GLY A 445 11.61 19.55 10.64
C GLY A 445 12.67 19.36 11.73
N GLN A 446 13.68 20.24 11.79
CA GLN A 446 14.78 20.20 12.77
C GLN A 446 15.54 18.87 12.78
N ASN A 447 15.57 18.12 11.67
CA ASN A 447 16.08 16.76 11.56
C ASN A 447 15.44 15.76 12.55
N LYS A 448 14.17 16.02 12.94
CA LYS A 448 13.41 15.19 13.90
C LYS A 448 12.07 14.75 13.36
N LEU A 449 11.35 15.67 12.67
CA LEU A 449 10.05 15.36 12.11
C LEU A 449 10.21 14.61 10.77
N PRO A 450 9.41 13.56 10.52
CA PRO A 450 9.52 12.80 9.28
C PRO A 450 9.02 13.57 8.05
N ASP A 451 7.85 14.21 8.14
CA ASP A 451 7.15 14.80 7.01
C ASP A 451 6.72 16.23 7.33
N ALA A 452 6.83 17.15 6.37
CA ALA A 452 6.32 18.51 6.55
C ALA A 452 4.80 18.54 6.38
N ALA A 453 4.27 17.80 5.41
CA ALA A 453 2.84 17.62 5.28
C ALA A 453 2.50 16.22 4.80
N VAL A 454 1.40 15.69 5.32
CA VAL A 454 0.79 14.41 4.90
C VAL A 454 -0.70 14.64 4.74
N GLY A 455 -1.31 14.08 3.71
CA GLY A 455 -2.76 14.25 3.57
C GLY A 455 -3.38 13.51 2.40
N THR A 456 -4.72 13.49 2.42
CA THR A 456 -5.58 12.87 1.40
C THR A 456 -6.65 13.86 0.91
N GLY A 457 -6.58 15.12 1.32
CA GLY A 457 -7.50 16.17 0.90
C GLY A 457 -7.48 16.38 -0.60
N SER A 458 -8.62 16.66 -1.21
CA SER A 458 -8.77 16.96 -2.63
C SER A 458 -9.09 18.44 -2.86
N ASN A 459 -8.77 18.92 -4.06
CA ASN A 459 -8.87 20.35 -4.42
C ASN A 459 -8.09 21.21 -3.41
N ILE A 460 -6.80 20.89 -3.29
CA ILE A 460 -5.85 21.51 -2.38
C ILE A 460 -4.83 22.34 -3.17
N GLU A 461 -4.58 23.56 -2.71
CA GLU A 461 -3.40 24.33 -3.14
C GLU A 461 -2.50 24.61 -1.94
N ILE A 462 -1.21 24.26 -2.06
CA ILE A 462 -0.14 24.65 -1.13
C ILE A 462 0.79 25.59 -1.87
N ASN A 463 0.90 26.83 -1.40
CA ASN A 463 1.57 27.89 -2.13
C ASN A 463 2.44 28.74 -1.22
N GLY A 464 3.72 28.90 -1.57
CA GLY A 464 4.61 29.86 -0.94
C GLY A 464 5.22 29.45 0.39
N PHE A 465 6.03 28.39 0.41
CA PHE A 465 6.73 27.91 1.60
C PHE A 465 8.19 27.56 1.31
N VAL A 466 9.03 27.72 2.32
CA VAL A 466 10.32 27.03 2.43
C VAL A 466 10.12 25.83 3.37
N ILE A 467 10.52 24.64 2.94
CA ILE A 467 10.40 23.38 3.67
C ILE A 467 11.79 22.80 3.81
N LYS A 468 12.25 22.55 5.03
CA LYS A 468 13.61 22.09 5.24
C LYS A 468 13.79 21.16 6.43
N ASP A 469 14.86 20.39 6.38
CA ASP A 469 15.37 19.58 7.51
C ASP A 469 14.32 18.56 8.06
N TYR A 470 13.50 17.96 7.17
CA TYR A 470 12.64 16.81 7.47
C TYR A 470 13.39 15.51 7.15
N THR A 471 13.05 14.41 7.83
CA THR A 471 13.83 13.16 7.71
C THR A 471 13.28 12.17 6.68
N ALA A 472 12.04 12.37 6.20
CA ALA A 472 11.43 11.51 5.18
C ALA A 472 10.90 12.29 3.99
N ASN A 473 9.89 13.17 4.15
CA ASN A 473 9.30 13.88 3.01
C ASN A 473 9.07 15.36 3.30
N GLY A 474 9.09 16.16 2.25
CA GLY A 474 8.53 17.50 2.27
C GLY A 474 7.01 17.46 2.27
N LEU A 475 6.37 17.46 1.10
CA LEU A 475 4.91 17.50 0.96
C LEU A 475 4.38 16.20 0.35
N MET A 476 3.75 15.35 1.14
CA MET A 476 3.12 14.11 0.70
C MET A 476 1.60 14.28 0.63
N LEU A 477 1.01 14.17 -0.56
CA LEU A 477 -0.44 14.00 -0.73
C LEU A 477 -0.71 12.68 -1.43
N ASN A 478 -1.59 11.88 -0.84
CA ASN A 478 -1.91 10.53 -1.31
C ASN A 478 -3.39 10.44 -1.69
N ARG A 479 -3.69 9.80 -2.82
CA ARG A 479 -5.08 9.54 -3.28
C ARG A 479 -5.95 10.80 -3.37
N SER A 480 -5.34 11.91 -3.66
CA SER A 480 -5.98 13.22 -3.75
C SER A 480 -6.36 13.55 -5.21
N LYS A 481 -7.36 14.40 -5.36
CA LYS A 481 -7.77 14.94 -6.67
C LYS A 481 -7.55 16.42 -6.72
N ALA A 482 -7.07 16.95 -7.86
CA ALA A 482 -6.82 18.36 -8.09
C ALA A 482 -5.92 18.97 -7.01
N VAL A 483 -4.64 18.59 -7.01
CA VAL A 483 -3.64 19.10 -6.07
C VAL A 483 -2.66 20.03 -6.79
N THR A 484 -2.36 21.16 -6.15
CA THR A 484 -1.45 22.17 -6.67
C THR A 484 -0.37 22.50 -5.64
N PHE A 485 0.89 22.35 -6.06
CA PHE A 485 2.06 22.82 -5.33
C PHE A 485 2.69 23.97 -6.13
N ARG A 486 2.81 25.14 -5.49
CA ARG A 486 3.32 26.34 -6.17
C ARG A 486 4.23 27.15 -5.28
N ASN A 487 5.32 27.70 -5.84
CA ASN A 487 6.27 28.51 -5.09
C ASN A 487 6.81 27.82 -3.82
N ILE A 488 7.09 26.52 -3.91
CA ILE A 488 7.64 25.73 -2.81
C ILE A 488 9.15 25.60 -3.00
N HIS A 489 9.89 25.79 -1.91
CA HIS A 489 11.31 25.47 -1.88
C HIS A 489 11.57 24.36 -0.86
N CYS A 490 11.99 23.17 -1.32
CA CYS A 490 12.38 22.05 -0.46
C CYS A 490 13.91 21.94 -0.39
N ASP A 491 14.45 21.88 0.81
CA ASP A 491 15.88 21.72 1.10
C ASP A 491 16.08 20.63 2.17
N LYS A 492 16.73 19.52 1.81
CA LYS A 492 17.03 18.40 2.71
C LYS A 492 15.79 17.86 3.43
N THR A 493 14.81 17.42 2.66
CA THR A 493 13.57 16.85 3.20
C THR A 493 13.55 15.30 3.13
N GLY A 494 14.71 14.67 3.24
CA GLY A 494 14.84 13.22 3.27
C GLY A 494 14.71 12.59 1.90
N LEU A 495 13.74 11.67 1.73
CA LEU A 495 13.56 10.87 0.51
C LEU A 495 12.93 11.69 -0.63
N TYR A 496 11.85 12.44 -0.34
CA TYR A 496 11.12 13.19 -1.36
C TYR A 496 10.89 14.65 -0.95
N GLY A 497 11.04 15.55 -1.91
CA GLY A 497 10.72 16.97 -1.70
C GLY A 497 9.23 17.25 -1.86
N ILE A 498 8.68 17.08 -3.05
CA ILE A 498 7.26 17.18 -3.38
C ILE A 498 6.80 15.81 -3.87
N TYR A 499 5.84 15.21 -3.14
CA TYR A 499 5.48 13.79 -3.24
C TYR A 499 3.97 13.54 -3.36
N PRO A 500 3.30 13.91 -4.45
CA PRO A 500 1.97 13.40 -4.76
C PRO A 500 2.03 11.96 -5.27
N VAL A 501 1.25 11.07 -4.66
CA VAL A 501 1.19 9.65 -5.03
C VAL A 501 -0.24 9.16 -5.10
N GLU A 502 -0.57 8.32 -6.08
CA GLU A 502 -1.94 7.87 -6.36
C GLU A 502 -2.94 9.06 -6.54
N CYS A 503 -2.51 10.15 -7.14
CA CYS A 503 -3.31 11.36 -7.30
C CYS A 503 -3.86 11.53 -8.74
N VAL A 504 -4.91 12.32 -8.89
CA VAL A 504 -5.48 12.69 -10.20
C VAL A 504 -5.59 14.20 -10.34
N GLY A 505 -5.00 14.76 -11.39
CA GLY A 505 -4.93 16.21 -11.58
C GLY A 505 -3.89 16.86 -10.67
N VAL A 506 -2.62 16.62 -10.97
CA VAL A 506 -1.47 17.14 -10.21
C VAL A 506 -0.83 18.31 -10.94
N LEU A 507 -0.63 19.42 -10.27
CA LEU A 507 0.15 20.55 -10.76
C LEU A 507 1.30 20.86 -9.80
N VAL A 508 2.55 20.79 -10.30
CA VAL A 508 3.74 21.25 -9.59
C VAL A 508 4.40 22.34 -10.44
N GLU A 509 4.36 23.56 -9.97
CA GLU A 509 4.94 24.68 -10.75
C GLU A 509 5.65 25.73 -9.90
N GLN A 510 6.67 26.35 -10.47
CA GLN A 510 7.46 27.41 -9.83
C GLN A 510 8.08 26.97 -8.48
N CYS A 511 8.41 25.70 -8.37
CA CYS A 511 9.04 25.11 -7.19
C CYS A 511 10.55 24.93 -7.40
N SER A 512 11.28 24.84 -6.29
CA SER A 512 12.70 24.44 -6.32
C SER A 512 12.99 23.38 -5.25
N VAL A 513 13.83 22.39 -5.61
CA VAL A 513 14.10 21.24 -4.74
C VAL A 513 15.58 20.90 -4.75
N THR A 514 16.15 20.66 -3.56
CA THR A 514 17.58 20.34 -3.42
C THR A 514 17.91 19.50 -2.20
N GLY A 515 18.99 18.70 -2.27
CA GLY A 515 19.50 17.91 -1.15
C GLY A 515 18.64 16.68 -0.80
N ILE A 516 17.94 16.11 -1.76
CA ILE A 516 16.96 15.03 -1.59
C ILE A 516 17.61 13.69 -1.98
N SER A 517 17.45 12.67 -1.11
CA SER A 517 18.16 11.39 -1.24
C SER A 517 17.48 10.35 -2.14
N ASP A 518 16.32 10.66 -2.71
CA ASP A 518 15.64 9.86 -3.71
C ASP A 518 15.20 10.78 -4.87
N ALA A 519 14.05 11.44 -4.83
CA ALA A 519 13.63 12.34 -5.88
C ALA A 519 13.18 13.72 -5.35
N GLY A 520 13.72 14.80 -5.96
CA GLY A 520 13.33 16.18 -5.61
C GLY A 520 11.85 16.42 -5.82
N ILE A 521 11.34 16.13 -7.02
CA ILE A 521 9.91 16.11 -7.34
C ILE A 521 9.58 14.68 -7.79
N TYR A 522 8.80 13.97 -7.01
CA TYR A 522 8.29 12.64 -7.35
C TYR A 522 6.77 12.69 -7.57
N VAL A 523 6.31 12.20 -8.70
CA VAL A 523 4.87 11.99 -8.96
C VAL A 523 4.66 10.54 -9.36
N GLY A 524 4.15 9.74 -8.44
CA GLY A 524 3.99 8.30 -8.65
C GLY A 524 2.54 7.84 -8.69
N GLN A 525 2.28 6.78 -9.45
CA GLN A 525 0.98 6.10 -9.58
C GLN A 525 -0.18 7.09 -9.78
N SER A 526 0.08 8.17 -10.52
CA SER A 526 -0.82 9.31 -10.66
C SER A 526 -1.27 9.53 -12.11
N LYS A 527 -2.32 10.33 -12.31
CA LYS A 527 -2.89 10.61 -13.63
C LYS A 527 -3.15 12.10 -13.82
N ASP A 528 -3.03 12.57 -15.09
CA ASP A 528 -3.26 13.96 -15.50
C ASP A 528 -2.34 14.94 -14.74
N ILE A 529 -1.05 14.83 -15.02
CA ILE A 529 0.05 15.45 -14.28
C ILE A 529 0.65 16.59 -15.10
N VAL A 530 0.95 17.70 -14.44
CA VAL A 530 1.76 18.80 -15.00
C VAL A 530 2.86 19.19 -14.02
N VAL A 531 4.12 19.07 -14.45
CA VAL A 531 5.32 19.49 -13.71
C VAL A 531 6.05 20.51 -14.58
N ARG A 532 5.98 21.80 -14.22
CA ARG A 532 6.50 22.86 -15.08
C ARG A 532 7.16 24.01 -14.36
N ASN A 533 8.12 24.65 -15.04
CA ASN A 533 8.81 25.86 -14.55
C ASN A 533 9.44 25.64 -13.16
N ASN A 534 9.95 24.45 -12.88
CA ASN A 534 10.60 24.10 -11.62
C ASN A 534 12.12 24.07 -11.80
N ILE A 535 12.84 24.13 -10.69
CA ILE A 535 14.29 23.98 -10.60
C ILE A 535 14.60 22.80 -9.67
N ALA A 536 15.30 21.77 -10.19
CA ALA A 536 15.69 20.61 -9.40
C ALA A 536 17.21 20.39 -9.48
N TYR A 537 17.91 20.49 -8.35
CA TYR A 537 19.37 20.41 -8.34
C TYR A 537 19.91 19.82 -7.03
N GLY A 538 21.07 19.17 -7.10
CA GLY A 538 21.73 18.60 -5.93
C GLY A 538 20.98 17.45 -5.28
N ASN A 539 20.19 16.69 -6.04
CA ASN A 539 19.41 15.56 -5.59
C ASN A 539 20.00 14.24 -6.15
N VAL A 540 19.52 13.10 -5.68
CA VAL A 540 19.75 11.83 -6.38
C VAL A 540 19.01 11.87 -7.71
N THR A 541 17.70 12.08 -7.70
CA THR A 541 16.91 12.32 -8.92
C THR A 541 16.27 13.72 -8.87
N GLY A 542 16.34 14.45 -9.98
CA GLY A 542 15.72 15.79 -10.05
C GLY A 542 14.19 15.70 -10.08
N ILE A 543 13.63 15.08 -11.13
CA ILE A 543 12.19 14.87 -11.34
C ILE A 543 11.93 13.42 -11.70
N GLU A 544 10.97 12.78 -11.05
CA GLU A 544 10.57 11.40 -11.32
C GLU A 544 9.07 11.28 -11.55
N ILE A 545 8.70 10.62 -12.65
CA ILE A 545 7.33 10.26 -13.00
C ILE A 545 7.27 8.73 -13.04
N GLU A 546 6.63 8.12 -12.03
CA GLU A 546 6.66 6.68 -11.86
C GLU A 546 5.27 6.07 -11.98
N ASN A 547 5.13 4.99 -12.76
CA ASN A 547 3.87 4.24 -12.95
C ASN A 547 2.64 5.13 -13.18
N SER A 548 2.78 6.16 -14.00
CA SER A 548 1.84 7.27 -14.11
C SER A 548 1.28 7.43 -15.53
N VAL A 549 0.19 8.18 -15.66
CA VAL A 549 -0.56 8.34 -16.91
C VAL A 549 -0.78 9.82 -17.24
N ASN A 550 -0.57 10.20 -18.50
CA ASN A 550 -0.80 11.56 -18.99
C ASN A 550 0.04 12.62 -18.23
N ALA A 551 1.35 12.48 -18.19
CA ALA A 551 2.23 13.45 -17.57
C ALA A 551 2.81 14.43 -18.60
N LEU A 552 2.79 15.73 -18.28
CA LEU A 552 3.48 16.78 -19.00
C LEU A 552 4.58 17.37 -18.08
N VAL A 553 5.84 17.15 -18.46
CA VAL A 553 7.02 17.70 -17.78
C VAL A 553 7.65 18.73 -18.71
N GLU A 554 7.45 20.03 -18.44
CA GLU A 554 7.83 21.06 -19.37
C GLU A 554 8.53 22.26 -18.74
N ASN A 555 9.47 22.85 -19.48
CA ASN A 555 10.15 24.11 -19.11
C ASN A 555 10.81 24.06 -17.73
N ASN A 556 11.28 22.90 -17.28
CA ASN A 556 12.03 22.77 -16.03
C ASN A 556 13.53 22.95 -16.27
N GLU A 557 14.23 23.40 -15.24
CA GLU A 557 15.69 23.46 -15.18
C GLU A 557 16.18 22.39 -14.20
N VAL A 558 16.97 21.43 -14.73
CA VAL A 558 17.34 20.22 -13.97
C VAL A 558 18.84 19.98 -14.10
N TYR A 559 19.59 20.21 -13.03
CA TYR A 559 21.06 20.15 -13.05
C TYR A 559 21.67 19.69 -11.74
N ASP A 560 22.91 19.24 -11.75
CA ASP A 560 23.67 18.81 -10.57
C ASP A 560 22.95 17.70 -9.77
N ASN A 561 22.16 16.85 -10.41
CA ASN A 561 21.60 15.63 -9.82
C ASN A 561 22.43 14.41 -10.30
N ALA A 562 22.26 13.24 -9.72
CA ALA A 562 22.83 12.01 -10.28
C ALA A 562 22.04 11.57 -11.53
N GLY A 563 20.71 11.62 -11.45
CA GLY A 563 19.79 11.49 -12.57
C GLY A 563 18.91 12.73 -12.71
N GLY A 564 18.75 13.27 -13.92
CA GLY A 564 17.99 14.50 -14.15
C GLY A 564 16.48 14.25 -14.08
N ILE A 565 15.89 13.68 -15.15
CA ILE A 565 14.47 13.34 -15.24
C ILE A 565 14.33 11.84 -15.45
N LEU A 566 13.46 11.18 -14.68
CA LEU A 566 13.17 9.76 -14.80
C LEU A 566 11.69 9.55 -15.14
N VAL A 567 11.40 8.63 -16.07
CA VAL A 567 10.06 8.15 -16.40
C VAL A 567 10.06 6.64 -16.28
N PHE A 568 9.55 6.11 -15.21
CA PHE A 568 9.66 4.71 -14.86
C PHE A 568 8.33 3.98 -14.85
N LEU A 569 8.35 2.71 -15.28
CA LEU A 569 7.36 1.70 -14.95
C LEU A 569 8.05 0.65 -14.08
N LEU A 570 7.78 0.65 -12.80
CA LEU A 570 8.38 -0.30 -11.86
C LEU A 570 7.40 -1.44 -11.50
N PRO A 571 7.90 -2.67 -11.31
CA PRO A 571 7.08 -3.78 -10.83
C PRO A 571 6.66 -3.59 -9.37
N ASN A 572 5.68 -4.37 -8.94
CA ASN A 572 5.15 -4.40 -7.56
C ASN A 572 4.45 -3.12 -7.07
N ASN A 573 4.32 -2.09 -7.90
CA ASN A 573 3.53 -0.91 -7.60
C ASN A 573 2.03 -1.15 -7.84
N PRO A 574 1.11 -0.44 -7.16
CA PRO A 574 -0.33 -0.54 -7.39
C PRO A 574 -0.74 -0.21 -8.83
N SER A 575 -0.19 0.86 -9.41
CA SER A 575 -0.36 1.16 -10.83
C SER A 575 0.58 0.29 -11.67
N LYS A 576 0.03 -0.38 -12.67
CA LYS A 576 0.76 -1.30 -13.56
C LYS A 576 1.08 -0.69 -14.92
N VAL A 577 1.00 0.62 -15.04
CA VAL A 577 1.19 1.34 -16.31
C VAL A 577 2.00 2.62 -16.12
N SER A 578 2.85 2.95 -17.10
CA SER A 578 3.47 4.26 -17.28
C SER A 578 3.31 4.64 -18.75
N ILE A 579 2.38 5.53 -19.06
CA ILE A 579 1.99 5.77 -20.46
C ILE A 579 1.64 7.23 -20.73
N ASN A 580 1.91 7.66 -21.98
CA ASN A 580 1.54 8.98 -22.48
C ASN A 580 2.18 10.14 -21.68
N CYS A 581 3.47 10.00 -21.41
CA CYS A 581 4.28 11.05 -20.77
C CYS A 581 4.96 11.92 -21.83
N LYS A 582 4.99 13.23 -21.58
CA LYS A 582 5.62 14.22 -22.48
C LYS A 582 6.69 15.02 -21.74
N ILE A 583 7.92 14.95 -22.22
CA ILE A 583 9.08 15.65 -21.68
C ILE A 583 9.49 16.72 -22.69
N ILE A 584 9.10 17.96 -22.43
CA ILE A 584 9.14 19.00 -23.46
C ILE A 584 9.86 20.27 -22.96
N ASN A 585 10.78 20.79 -23.79
CA ASN A 585 11.44 22.08 -23.59
C ASN A 585 12.16 22.22 -22.23
N ASN A 586 12.63 21.15 -21.63
CA ASN A 586 13.40 21.21 -20.38
C ASN A 586 14.87 21.51 -20.67
N TYR A 587 15.57 22.14 -19.71
CA TYR A 587 17.00 22.33 -19.72
C TYR A 587 17.64 21.39 -18.70
N ILE A 588 18.30 20.34 -19.19
CA ILE A 588 18.80 19.19 -18.43
C ILE A 588 20.31 19.11 -18.62
N TYR A 589 21.07 19.55 -17.63
CA TYR A 589 22.51 19.70 -17.80
C TYR A 589 23.32 19.42 -16.54
N ASN A 590 24.56 18.99 -16.70
CA ASN A 590 25.48 18.72 -15.58
C ASN A 590 24.88 17.83 -14.49
N ASN A 591 24.06 16.83 -14.83
CA ASN A 591 23.51 15.93 -13.82
C ASN A 591 24.56 14.89 -13.37
N ASN A 592 25.66 15.40 -12.84
CA ASN A 592 26.89 14.69 -12.53
C ASN A 592 27.15 14.56 -11.03
N HIS A 593 26.14 14.85 -10.19
CA HIS A 593 26.26 14.70 -8.74
C HIS A 593 26.52 13.24 -8.36
N VAL A 594 27.34 13.01 -7.37
CA VAL A 594 27.56 11.66 -6.84
C VAL A 594 26.23 11.09 -6.39
N ASN A 595 25.89 9.89 -6.83
CA ASN A 595 24.67 9.23 -6.39
C ASN A 595 24.80 8.85 -4.89
N PHE A 596 24.02 9.50 -4.05
CA PHE A 596 23.96 9.26 -2.60
C PHE A 596 22.65 8.62 -2.16
N GLY A 597 21.90 8.01 -3.09
CA GLY A 597 20.69 7.23 -2.82
C GLY A 597 20.95 6.10 -1.83
N GLU A 598 19.95 5.76 -1.04
CA GLU A 598 20.07 4.65 -0.09
C GLU A 598 20.37 3.33 -0.83
N PRO A 599 21.39 2.58 -0.40
CA PRO A 599 21.71 1.28 -1.00
C PRO A 599 20.49 0.35 -1.00
N GLY A 600 20.15 -0.16 -2.19
CA GLY A 600 19.00 -1.03 -2.40
C GLY A 600 17.72 -0.30 -2.84
N SER A 601 17.70 1.03 -2.89
CA SER A 601 16.67 1.77 -3.62
C SER A 601 16.90 1.66 -5.12
N ILE A 602 15.84 1.80 -5.93
CA ILE A 602 15.95 1.76 -7.40
C ILE A 602 16.84 2.88 -7.89
N VAL A 603 16.65 4.09 -7.38
CA VAL A 603 17.42 5.27 -7.79
C VAL A 603 18.90 5.19 -7.43
N SER A 604 19.30 4.37 -6.44
CA SER A 604 20.72 4.15 -6.13
C SER A 604 21.49 3.46 -7.27
N ASN A 605 20.77 2.81 -8.19
CA ASN A 605 21.34 2.17 -9.38
C ASN A 605 21.29 3.07 -10.63
N VAL A 606 20.72 4.27 -10.57
CA VAL A 606 20.72 5.23 -11.68
C VAL A 606 22.15 5.72 -11.87
N PRO A 607 22.72 5.57 -13.08
CA PRO A 607 24.09 6.01 -13.34
C PRO A 607 24.22 7.52 -13.17
N GLN A 608 25.21 7.94 -12.41
CA GLN A 608 25.61 9.36 -12.34
C GLN A 608 25.86 9.89 -13.75
N GLY A 609 25.42 11.09 -14.03
CA GLY A 609 25.56 11.68 -15.36
C GLY A 609 24.45 11.29 -16.34
N THR A 610 23.30 10.87 -15.84
CA THR A 610 22.11 10.57 -16.66
C THR A 610 21.24 11.82 -16.77
N GLY A 611 21.05 12.37 -17.97
CA GLY A 611 20.16 13.50 -18.19
C GLY A 611 18.68 13.11 -18.10
N LEU A 612 18.25 12.20 -18.97
CA LEU A 612 16.89 11.61 -18.95
C LEU A 612 16.98 10.08 -19.03
N MET A 613 16.12 9.38 -18.31
CA MET A 613 15.94 7.94 -18.48
C MET A 613 14.45 7.60 -18.58
N VAL A 614 14.07 6.93 -19.65
CA VAL A 614 12.77 6.27 -19.83
C VAL A 614 12.99 4.78 -19.66
N MET A 615 12.40 4.18 -18.61
CA MET A 615 12.54 2.76 -18.31
C MET A 615 11.16 2.08 -18.33
N ALA A 616 10.93 1.26 -19.34
CA ALA A 616 9.67 0.55 -19.61
C ALA A 616 8.41 1.45 -19.71
N GLY A 617 8.56 2.77 -19.89
CA GLY A 617 7.43 3.67 -20.13
C GLY A 617 6.96 3.63 -21.60
N ASP A 618 5.64 3.58 -21.82
CA ASP A 618 5.01 3.52 -23.13
C ASP A 618 4.60 4.91 -23.64
N SER A 619 4.67 5.09 -24.95
CA SER A 619 4.20 6.33 -25.62
C SER A 619 4.79 7.61 -24.99
N VAL A 620 6.06 7.56 -24.65
CA VAL A 620 6.79 8.72 -24.09
C VAL A 620 7.32 9.59 -25.21
N GLU A 621 6.90 10.86 -25.23
CA GLU A 621 7.40 11.86 -26.20
C GLU A 621 8.47 12.75 -25.55
N VAL A 622 9.65 12.82 -26.17
CA VAL A 622 10.80 13.62 -25.69
C VAL A 622 11.18 14.62 -26.80
N THR A 623 10.87 15.89 -26.60
CA THR A 623 11.08 16.87 -27.69
C THR A 623 11.42 18.28 -27.17
N GLY A 624 12.24 18.98 -27.94
CA GLY A 624 12.61 20.37 -27.66
C GLY A 624 13.51 20.57 -26.42
N ASN A 625 13.98 19.49 -25.81
CA ASN A 625 14.84 19.56 -24.63
C ASN A 625 16.30 19.88 -25.00
N ARG A 626 17.04 20.44 -24.06
CA ARG A 626 18.49 20.66 -24.16
C ARG A 626 19.19 19.74 -23.15
N PHE A 627 19.99 18.80 -23.67
CA PHE A 627 20.78 17.87 -22.90
C PHE A 627 22.27 18.22 -23.01
N TYR A 628 22.82 18.86 -21.97
CA TYR A 628 24.18 19.38 -22.02
C TYR A 628 25.03 18.82 -20.86
N ASP A 629 26.25 18.43 -21.19
CA ASP A 629 27.30 18.13 -20.21
C ASP A 629 26.90 17.04 -19.17
N ASN A 630 26.04 16.08 -19.54
CA ASN A 630 25.73 14.92 -18.71
C ASN A 630 26.75 13.81 -18.96
N GLN A 631 27.48 13.34 -17.94
CA GLN A 631 28.66 12.50 -18.06
C GLN A 631 28.39 11.15 -18.72
N SER A 632 27.24 10.50 -18.44
CA SER A 632 26.92 9.16 -18.94
C SER A 632 26.03 9.19 -20.18
N PHE A 633 24.87 9.84 -20.09
CA PHE A 633 23.90 9.89 -21.18
C PHE A 633 23.12 11.21 -21.19
N GLY A 634 22.91 11.76 -22.40
CA GLY A 634 21.90 12.81 -22.57
C GLY A 634 20.51 12.27 -22.32
N ALA A 635 20.09 11.22 -23.05
CA ALA A 635 18.82 10.52 -22.82
C ALA A 635 18.98 9.01 -23.05
N ALA A 636 18.26 8.20 -22.28
CA ALA A 636 18.22 6.74 -22.38
C ALA A 636 16.78 6.23 -22.46
N VAL A 637 16.53 5.23 -23.33
CA VAL A 637 15.27 4.49 -23.45
C VAL A 637 15.61 3.01 -23.30
N ILE A 638 15.19 2.40 -22.19
CA ILE A 638 15.62 1.05 -21.79
C ILE A 638 14.47 0.23 -21.21
N GLY A 639 14.59 -1.08 -21.28
CA GLY A 639 13.72 -2.04 -20.61
C GLY A 639 14.15 -2.35 -19.17
N LEU A 640 13.31 -3.02 -18.42
CA LEU A 640 13.58 -3.40 -17.03
C LEU A 640 14.69 -4.43 -16.87
N ASP A 641 14.92 -5.27 -17.88
CA ASP A 641 15.93 -6.35 -17.83
C ASP A 641 17.35 -5.84 -17.57
N LEU A 642 17.63 -4.59 -17.95
CA LEU A 642 18.94 -3.96 -17.72
C LEU A 642 19.18 -3.66 -16.22
N PHE A 643 18.09 -3.43 -15.45
CA PHE A 643 18.15 -3.12 -14.04
C PHE A 643 17.92 -4.34 -13.13
N PHE A 644 16.93 -5.17 -13.47
CA PHE A 644 16.50 -6.30 -12.63
C PHE A 644 17.08 -7.64 -13.09
N GLY A 645 17.63 -7.69 -14.30
CA GLY A 645 18.12 -8.92 -14.91
C GLY A 645 17.03 -9.73 -15.63
N LYS A 646 17.47 -10.59 -16.56
CA LYS A 646 16.58 -11.35 -17.47
C LYS A 646 15.75 -12.44 -16.80
N ASP A 647 16.10 -12.83 -15.58
CA ASP A 647 15.44 -13.91 -14.83
C ASP A 647 14.35 -13.36 -13.85
N TYR A 648 14.18 -12.04 -13.77
CA TYR A 648 13.19 -11.42 -12.92
C TYR A 648 11.77 -11.64 -13.49
N VAL A 649 10.82 -11.98 -12.62
CA VAL A 649 9.41 -12.16 -13.01
C VAL A 649 8.65 -10.86 -12.79
N TYR A 650 8.27 -10.21 -13.89
CA TYR A 650 7.57 -8.94 -13.88
C TYR A 650 6.05 -9.13 -13.79
N ASP A 651 5.38 -8.26 -13.06
CA ASP A 651 3.92 -8.08 -13.04
C ASP A 651 3.47 -6.86 -13.87
N VAL A 652 4.39 -6.29 -14.64
CA VAL A 652 4.23 -5.18 -15.59
C VAL A 652 4.90 -5.52 -16.92
N ASP A 653 4.62 -4.76 -17.99
CA ASP A 653 5.35 -4.90 -19.25
C ASP A 653 6.79 -4.35 -19.07
N PRO A 654 7.83 -5.18 -19.22
CA PRO A 654 9.19 -4.73 -18.99
C PRO A 654 9.81 -3.94 -20.16
N ILE A 655 9.07 -3.72 -21.23
CA ILE A 655 9.61 -3.18 -22.50
C ILE A 655 8.96 -1.83 -22.82
N PRO A 656 9.74 -0.76 -23.03
CA PRO A 656 9.18 0.52 -23.46
C PRO A 656 8.75 0.44 -24.93
N ASP A 657 7.50 0.80 -25.23
CA ASP A 657 6.97 0.81 -26.60
C ASP A 657 6.44 2.18 -27.01
N ALA A 658 6.49 2.45 -28.31
CA ALA A 658 5.97 3.68 -28.93
C ALA A 658 6.60 5.00 -28.40
N CYS A 659 7.77 4.95 -27.80
CA CYS A 659 8.50 6.16 -27.42
C CYS A 659 8.96 6.93 -28.67
N TRP A 660 8.95 8.25 -28.59
CA TRP A 660 9.36 9.11 -29.67
C TRP A 660 10.29 10.24 -29.19
N VAL A 661 11.57 10.13 -29.53
CA VAL A 661 12.63 11.08 -29.17
C VAL A 661 13.01 11.89 -30.42
N HIS A 662 12.77 13.22 -30.40
CA HIS A 662 12.97 14.03 -31.59
C HIS A 662 13.16 15.51 -31.29
N ASN A 663 13.90 16.19 -32.19
CA ASN A 663 14.09 17.65 -32.14
C ASN A 663 14.65 18.18 -30.82
N ASN A 664 15.51 17.40 -30.16
CA ASN A 664 16.25 17.84 -28.98
C ASN A 664 17.63 18.39 -29.36
N ASP A 665 18.24 19.12 -28.47
CA ASP A 665 19.57 19.70 -28.63
C ASP A 665 20.56 19.05 -27.65
N TYR A 666 21.62 18.44 -28.19
CA TYR A 666 22.60 17.69 -27.41
C TYR A 666 23.98 18.33 -27.52
N LYS A 667 24.67 18.42 -26.38
CA LYS A 667 26.01 18.96 -26.34
C LYS A 667 26.84 18.31 -25.25
N ASN A 668 27.96 17.69 -25.63
CA ASN A 668 28.98 17.17 -24.76
C ASN A 668 28.43 16.19 -23.69
N ASN A 669 27.50 15.28 -24.07
CA ASN A 669 27.08 14.20 -23.20
C ASN A 669 27.94 12.94 -23.40
N GLY A 670 27.95 12.06 -22.39
CA GLY A 670 28.66 10.77 -22.48
C GLY A 670 30.18 10.86 -22.44
N TYR A 671 30.74 11.96 -22.01
CA TYR A 671 32.21 12.19 -22.09
C TYR A 671 33.00 11.47 -20.98
N GLU A 672 32.37 11.09 -19.86
CA GLU A 672 33.02 10.39 -18.76
C GLU A 672 31.96 9.51 -18.02
N PRO A 673 31.52 8.39 -18.63
CA PRO A 673 30.41 7.62 -18.13
C PRO A 673 30.69 7.02 -16.76
N ALA A 674 29.67 6.92 -15.93
CA ALA A 674 29.73 6.34 -14.59
C ALA A 674 30.28 4.92 -14.62
N LYS A 675 30.97 4.52 -13.56
CA LYS A 675 31.61 3.21 -13.44
C LYS A 675 30.67 2.05 -13.75
N ILE A 676 29.43 2.10 -13.30
CA ILE A 676 28.40 1.07 -13.54
C ILE A 676 28.09 0.93 -15.05
N VAL A 677 28.14 2.01 -15.82
CA VAL A 677 27.93 2.01 -17.27
C VAL A 677 29.09 1.28 -17.96
N VAL A 678 30.33 1.63 -17.58
CA VAL A 678 31.53 1.01 -18.11
C VAL A 678 31.62 -0.47 -17.75
N GLU A 679 31.27 -0.84 -16.52
CA GLU A 679 31.24 -2.24 -16.07
C GLU A 679 30.17 -3.06 -16.78
N SER A 680 29.10 -2.43 -17.27
CA SER A 680 28.07 -3.05 -18.11
C SER A 680 28.47 -3.17 -19.57
N GLY A 681 29.72 -2.79 -19.92
CA GLY A 681 30.25 -2.85 -21.32
C GLY A 681 29.69 -1.77 -22.23
N LEU A 682 29.13 -0.68 -21.69
CA LEU A 682 28.58 0.46 -22.43
C LEU A 682 29.53 1.66 -22.35
N ASP A 683 29.57 2.43 -23.42
CA ASP A 683 30.19 3.75 -23.46
C ASP A 683 29.15 4.84 -23.14
N GLY A 684 29.62 6.06 -22.89
CA GLY A 684 28.75 7.23 -22.81
C GLY A 684 28.29 7.71 -24.18
N ALA A 685 27.08 8.28 -24.24
CA ALA A 685 26.52 8.81 -25.50
C ALA A 685 25.49 9.92 -25.27
N ASP A 686 25.12 10.67 -26.32
CA ASP A 686 23.96 11.55 -26.27
C ASP A 686 22.67 10.73 -26.11
N LEU A 687 22.58 9.56 -26.79
CA LEU A 687 21.41 8.69 -26.76
C LEU A 687 21.78 7.23 -26.50
N LEU A 688 21.08 6.60 -25.57
CA LEU A 688 21.14 5.15 -25.34
C LEU A 688 19.78 4.52 -25.65
N TRP A 689 19.79 3.42 -26.42
CA TRP A 689 18.67 2.49 -26.57
C TRP A 689 19.17 1.05 -26.38
N ASP A 690 18.65 0.33 -25.43
CA ASP A 690 19.02 -1.05 -25.14
C ASP A 690 18.47 -2.08 -26.14
N VAL A 691 17.93 -1.60 -27.26
CA VAL A 691 17.28 -2.42 -28.29
C VAL A 691 16.07 -3.21 -27.80
N THR A 692 15.39 -2.73 -26.78
CA THR A 692 14.04 -3.19 -26.39
C THR A 692 12.98 -2.28 -27.02
N GLY A 693 11.77 -2.81 -27.24
CA GLY A 693 10.68 -2.03 -27.83
C GLY A 693 10.83 -1.76 -29.34
N TYR A 694 10.20 -2.60 -30.14
CA TYR A 694 10.27 -2.51 -31.62
C TYR A 694 9.63 -1.23 -32.19
N THR A 695 8.68 -0.63 -31.47
CA THR A 695 7.89 0.52 -31.94
C THR A 695 8.49 1.87 -31.60
N ASN A 696 9.60 1.92 -30.85
CA ASN A 696 10.30 3.14 -30.49
C ASN A 696 10.89 3.85 -31.74
N ASN A 697 10.91 5.20 -31.71
CA ASN A 697 11.30 6.04 -32.83
C ASN A 697 12.22 7.17 -32.39
N TRP A 698 13.16 7.51 -33.27
CA TRP A 698 14.07 8.65 -33.09
C TRP A 698 14.09 9.51 -34.34
N HIS A 699 14.16 10.81 -34.15
CA HIS A 699 14.43 11.75 -35.25
C HIS A 699 15.38 12.84 -34.75
N GLU A 700 16.65 12.46 -34.59
CA GLU A 700 17.69 13.34 -34.07
C GLU A 700 18.85 13.47 -35.09
N LYS A 701 19.56 14.59 -35.02
CA LYS A 701 20.64 14.89 -35.95
C LYS A 701 21.94 15.18 -35.22
N ASN A 702 23.05 14.70 -35.76
CA ASN A 702 24.40 14.96 -35.24
C ASN A 702 24.56 14.55 -33.75
N VAL A 703 24.03 13.41 -33.38
CA VAL A 703 24.11 12.86 -32.02
C VAL A 703 24.94 11.60 -31.99
N SER A 704 25.69 11.40 -30.94
CA SER A 704 26.29 10.10 -30.62
C SER A 704 25.18 9.18 -30.05
N SER A 705 25.12 7.92 -30.48
CA SER A 705 24.10 7.00 -30.01
C SER A 705 24.59 5.57 -29.85
N ILE A 706 24.00 4.84 -28.95
CA ILE A 706 24.17 3.41 -28.72
C ILE A 706 22.80 2.73 -28.89
N PRO A 707 22.59 1.90 -29.91
CA PRO A 707 23.50 1.60 -31.08
C PRO A 707 23.70 2.83 -31.99
N PRO A 708 24.74 2.81 -32.84
CA PRO A 708 25.06 3.95 -33.72
C PRO A 708 23.97 4.35 -34.72
N ILE A 709 22.98 3.48 -34.95
CA ILE A 709 21.89 3.71 -35.89
C ILE A 709 20.58 3.42 -35.19
N LEU A 710 19.82 4.47 -34.92
CA LEU A 710 18.50 4.40 -34.29
C LEU A 710 17.38 4.37 -35.35
N PRO A 711 16.27 3.64 -35.12
CA PRO A 711 15.18 3.58 -36.12
C PRO A 711 14.39 4.90 -36.14
N ASP A 712 14.33 5.48 -37.37
CA ASP A 712 13.58 6.69 -37.63
C ASP A 712 12.10 6.39 -37.95
N LYS A 713 11.20 7.31 -37.57
CA LYS A 713 9.76 7.21 -37.78
C LYS A 713 9.40 7.05 -39.27
N ASP A 714 10.19 7.68 -40.17
CA ASP A 714 9.95 7.69 -41.59
C ASP A 714 10.48 6.44 -42.31
N TRP A 715 11.15 5.53 -41.61
CA TRP A 715 11.67 4.30 -42.22
C TRP A 715 10.56 3.32 -42.59
N SER A 716 10.76 2.62 -43.69
CA SER A 716 9.90 1.51 -44.07
C SER A 716 9.88 0.42 -42.99
N TRP A 717 8.76 -0.29 -42.86
CA TRP A 717 8.65 -1.42 -41.93
C TRP A 717 9.77 -2.45 -42.06
N ILE A 718 10.18 -2.74 -43.32
CA ILE A 718 11.27 -3.70 -43.60
C ILE A 718 12.61 -3.17 -43.05
N THR A 719 12.91 -1.90 -43.27
CA THR A 719 14.16 -1.26 -42.82
C THR A 719 14.22 -1.29 -41.27
N ARG A 720 13.15 -0.94 -40.60
CA ARG A 720 13.04 -0.95 -39.14
C ARG A 720 13.26 -2.36 -38.59
N LYS A 721 12.54 -3.34 -39.12
CA LYS A 721 12.62 -4.74 -38.65
C LYS A 721 14.02 -5.31 -38.85
N THR A 722 14.70 -4.95 -39.95
CA THR A 722 16.08 -5.41 -40.23
C THR A 722 17.06 -4.77 -39.23
N ASN A 723 16.97 -3.45 -39.02
CA ASN A 723 17.81 -2.73 -38.07
C ASN A 723 17.63 -3.30 -36.64
N TYR A 724 16.37 -3.44 -36.16
CA TYR A 724 16.07 -4.01 -34.88
C TYR A 724 16.64 -5.41 -34.65
N ARG A 725 16.49 -6.31 -35.66
CA ARG A 725 17.02 -7.67 -35.56
C ARG A 725 18.55 -7.70 -35.54
N LEU A 726 19.18 -6.83 -36.33
CA LEU A 726 20.65 -6.73 -36.39
C LEU A 726 21.21 -6.30 -35.03
N TRP A 727 20.70 -5.20 -34.48
CA TRP A 727 21.19 -4.67 -33.19
C TRP A 727 20.88 -5.58 -32.04
N ARG A 728 19.69 -6.18 -31.98
CA ARG A 728 19.36 -7.17 -30.96
C ARG A 728 20.28 -8.40 -31.00
N LEU A 729 20.65 -8.85 -32.19
CA LEU A 729 21.62 -9.93 -32.31
C LEU A 729 23.01 -9.52 -31.78
N LEU A 730 23.47 -8.30 -32.11
CA LEU A 730 24.77 -7.78 -31.66
C LEU A 730 24.77 -7.56 -30.13
N PHE A 731 23.73 -6.97 -29.55
CA PHE A 731 23.62 -6.82 -28.10
C PHE A 731 23.59 -8.17 -27.37
N ASN A 732 22.97 -9.21 -27.93
CA ASN A 732 22.98 -10.56 -27.33
C ASN A 732 24.34 -11.29 -27.49
N LEU A 733 25.19 -10.86 -28.39
CA LEU A 733 26.52 -11.47 -28.63
C LEU A 733 27.63 -10.78 -27.82
N PHE A 734 27.48 -9.52 -27.52
CA PHE A 734 28.53 -8.68 -26.91
C PHE A 734 28.12 -8.03 -25.58
N GLY A 735 26.84 -8.21 -25.10
CA GLY A 735 26.27 -7.70 -23.84
C GLY A 735 25.97 -8.80 -22.78
#